data_47f994a2eec4e5ac57dc895eb4c78a66
#
_entry.id   47f994a2eec4e5ac57dc895eb4c78a66
#
_cell.length_a   1.000
_cell.length_b   1.000
_cell.length_c   1.000
_cell.angle_alpha   90.00
_cell.angle_beta   90.00
_cell.angle_gamma   90.00
#
_symmetry.space_group_name_H-M   'P 1'
#
loop_
_entity.id
_entity.type
_entity.pdbx_description
1 polymer ?
#
loop_
_entity_poly.entity_id
_entity_poly.type
_entity_poly.pdbx_seq_one_letter_code
_entity_poly.pdbx_strand_id
1 'polypeptide(L)'
;MKRKKEFNFKEFILSALSKVSRTQWYYGVTFVLFSFFNFYLAQNNLAVHNKATGTVLQYVNFLGILFGISFLLLIPILSQFNFKKWFPLKLIVSYLVYNTLSYLTEITIYLNNPKYKVWNFDQNPFFRTDSFLVIFLLFASTGGLVLLRQHYDKLPSRKKGGEEIGENYQYLVLSQLLITFIVTDKNFSTLIYRTDNFLYKAFEIGKYSAQQFWLTNEFLYILFPLISLLGFLYTKGQRDFVKNKPSFSLVFFSSTTIAIVLNYFIQFSLGRTEPFLGVHYTIPDAILFQILILTAILIFVYICINQYWIATCLISIVSIAFVVANSIKFGMRNEPVLPSDLTWLTKPMTLLSFVDKSQMFYIFLLVAFLVCLLIVGKKYLFKGRIISSWKIQIGAIAVILLCFKSVNGIFSDKENGKIKANVPIISTLNNYQDINWLGNTTNARYKGLSYVWMNQLTTEVIPKPDGYSKERLEKIAQKYTNLSNEINRERSNYLNDQTVIYILSESFSDPRKVEGVELTENPIPNIENIMKTHTSGQMHSDGYGGGTANMEFQTLTSLPFYNISPTVSVLYTEVFPKIHDVPSISNTYSSKNKIAIHLAGGANYSRDIVYSRLNFSDFITINTKGITVRKEGISPSDESTYNIVLDNLNDKTGQFFSVMTMQNHTPWLEANPETLDAKGKGFSDEENSKLIFYSRLLSQTDTATQSFLESLSKIDKKITVVFYGDHLPGLYPESAFKNNPESQYQTDYFIWSNFDAPKLNYPLVNSSDFSAMVFEQTNSKVSPYYALLTEVLKKASVDKKALEGEAQEIAEDLKMVEYDLISGKGYLSKDFFKVPTNKSN
;
A
#
# COMPACT_ATOMS: atom_id res chain seq x y z
N MET A 1 52.16 38.06 10.29
CA MET A 1 51.66 37.61 8.99
C MET A 1 52.02 36.12 8.78
N LYS A 2 51.13 35.20 9.08
CA LYS A 2 51.30 33.76 8.79
C LYS A 2 50.84 33.54 7.36
N ARG A 3 51.78 33.18 6.47
CA ARG A 3 51.45 32.73 5.09
C ARG A 3 50.50 31.53 5.17
N LYS A 4 49.29 31.67 4.63
CA LYS A 4 48.41 30.52 4.31
C LYS A 4 49.15 29.67 3.28
N LYS A 5 49.54 28.45 3.65
CA LYS A 5 49.95 27.44 2.68
C LYS A 5 48.78 27.15 1.76
N GLU A 6 48.91 27.47 0.50
CA GLU A 6 47.96 27.02 -0.52
C GLU A 6 47.92 25.48 -0.49
N PHE A 7 46.73 24.94 -0.40
CA PHE A 7 46.48 23.49 -0.40
C PHE A 7 46.77 22.96 -1.82
N ASN A 8 47.92 22.36 -2.00
CA ASN A 8 48.31 21.75 -3.28
C ASN A 8 47.72 20.34 -3.35
N PHE A 9 46.57 20.21 -4.00
CA PHE A 9 45.83 18.95 -4.16
C PHE A 9 46.67 17.84 -4.80
N LYS A 10 47.56 18.18 -5.75
CA LYS A 10 48.49 17.25 -6.40
C LYS A 10 49.51 16.68 -5.42
N GLU A 11 50.13 17.53 -4.58
CA GLU A 11 51.06 17.10 -3.52
C GLU A 11 50.36 16.27 -2.44
N PHE A 12 49.13 16.64 -2.09
CA PHE A 12 48.33 15.87 -1.16
C PHE A 12 48.06 14.45 -1.68
N ILE A 13 47.61 14.32 -2.96
CA ILE A 13 47.35 13.01 -3.59
C ILE A 13 48.67 12.20 -3.69
N LEU A 14 49.78 12.79 -4.15
CA LEU A 14 51.06 12.09 -4.25
C LEU A 14 51.56 11.64 -2.88
N SER A 15 51.44 12.46 -1.85
CA SER A 15 51.76 12.09 -0.45
C SER A 15 50.84 11.00 0.11
N ALA A 16 49.58 11.00 -0.24
CA ALA A 16 48.65 9.94 0.14
C ALA A 16 48.99 8.62 -0.57
N LEU A 17 49.25 8.68 -1.88
CA LEU A 17 49.60 7.51 -2.70
C LEU A 17 50.95 6.90 -2.29
N SER A 18 51.94 7.72 -1.89
CA SER A 18 53.26 7.22 -1.41
C SER A 18 53.19 6.48 -0.07
N LYS A 19 52.11 6.69 0.70
CA LYS A 19 51.83 5.97 1.97
C LYS A 19 51.12 4.66 1.78
N VAL A 20 50.60 4.38 0.56
CA VAL A 20 49.85 3.14 0.27
C VAL A 20 50.83 1.98 0.11
N SER A 21 50.69 0.94 0.90
CA SER A 21 51.52 -0.26 0.76
C SER A 21 51.26 -0.96 -0.58
N ARG A 22 52.29 -1.70 -1.09
CA ARG A 22 52.15 -2.49 -2.31
C ARG A 22 50.95 -3.42 -2.27
N THR A 23 50.66 -4.00 -1.11
CA THR A 23 49.49 -4.87 -0.88
C THR A 23 48.19 -4.11 -1.00
N GLN A 24 48.06 -2.91 -0.45
CA GLN A 24 46.88 -2.04 -0.59
C GLN A 24 46.64 -1.63 -2.05
N TRP A 25 47.67 -1.38 -2.81
CA TRP A 25 47.57 -1.16 -4.25
C TRP A 25 46.96 -2.33 -4.98
N TYR A 26 47.37 -3.57 -4.68
CA TYR A 26 46.76 -4.76 -5.27
C TYR A 26 45.28 -4.90 -4.92
N TYR A 27 44.87 -4.60 -3.68
CA TYR A 27 43.48 -4.59 -3.28
C TYR A 27 42.69 -3.57 -4.09
N GLY A 28 43.16 -2.34 -4.20
CA GLY A 28 42.51 -1.26 -4.93
C GLY A 28 42.35 -1.58 -6.42
N VAL A 29 43.45 -2.03 -7.08
CA VAL A 29 43.40 -2.39 -8.50
C VAL A 29 42.47 -3.58 -8.75
N THR A 30 42.54 -4.63 -7.92
CA THR A 30 41.60 -5.78 -8.05
C THR A 30 40.15 -5.34 -7.91
N PHE A 31 39.89 -4.48 -6.94
CA PHE A 31 38.54 -3.93 -6.72
C PHE A 31 38.04 -3.16 -7.94
N VAL A 32 38.84 -2.25 -8.47
CA VAL A 32 38.48 -1.43 -9.64
C VAL A 32 38.28 -2.29 -10.88
N LEU A 33 39.19 -3.23 -11.17
CA LEU A 33 39.07 -4.13 -12.33
C LEU A 33 37.84 -5.00 -12.24
N PHE A 34 37.55 -5.60 -11.09
CA PHE A 34 36.30 -6.36 -10.90
C PHE A 34 35.07 -5.47 -10.97
N SER A 35 35.13 -4.23 -10.53
CA SER A 35 34.01 -3.30 -10.65
C SER A 35 33.65 -3.03 -12.12
N PHE A 36 34.67 -2.77 -12.99
CA PHE A 36 34.45 -2.67 -14.43
C PHE A 36 33.96 -3.97 -15.06
N PHE A 37 34.57 -5.09 -14.67
CA PHE A 37 34.15 -6.42 -15.12
C PHE A 37 32.67 -6.71 -14.82
N ASN A 38 32.25 -6.52 -13.59
CA ASN A 38 30.88 -6.76 -13.17
C ASN A 38 29.90 -5.71 -13.73
N PHE A 39 30.36 -4.46 -13.89
CA PHE A 39 29.54 -3.41 -14.50
C PHE A 39 29.19 -3.75 -15.95
N TYR A 40 30.16 -4.21 -16.74
CA TYR A 40 29.89 -4.67 -18.10
C TYR A 40 28.90 -5.84 -18.13
N LEU A 41 29.11 -6.85 -17.27
CA LEU A 41 28.21 -8.01 -17.22
C LEU A 41 26.77 -7.61 -16.89
N ALA A 42 26.58 -6.65 -15.97
CA ALA A 42 25.29 -6.07 -15.65
C ALA A 42 24.68 -5.38 -16.88
N GLN A 43 25.43 -4.52 -17.56
CA GLN A 43 24.97 -3.78 -18.73
C GLN A 43 24.64 -4.73 -19.91
N ASN A 44 25.46 -5.75 -20.13
CA ASN A 44 25.23 -6.74 -21.17
C ASN A 44 23.99 -7.60 -20.90
N ASN A 45 23.80 -8.07 -19.66
CA ASN A 45 22.62 -8.81 -19.26
C ASN A 45 21.34 -8.01 -19.54
N LEU A 46 21.37 -6.72 -19.26
CA LEU A 46 20.30 -5.79 -19.54
C LEU A 46 20.03 -5.58 -21.02
N ALA A 47 21.09 -5.27 -21.77
CA ALA A 47 20.95 -5.04 -23.19
C ALA A 47 20.37 -6.27 -23.91
N VAL A 48 20.80 -7.47 -23.53
CA VAL A 48 20.25 -8.74 -24.04
C VAL A 48 18.80 -8.92 -23.64
N HIS A 49 18.46 -8.71 -22.36
CA HIS A 49 17.09 -8.89 -21.87
C HIS A 49 16.09 -7.93 -22.52
N ASN A 50 16.50 -6.68 -22.75
CA ASN A 50 15.66 -5.65 -23.35
C ASN A 50 15.77 -5.55 -24.86
N LYS A 51 16.51 -6.46 -25.52
CA LYS A 51 16.74 -6.46 -26.98
C LYS A 51 17.23 -5.10 -27.47
N ALA A 52 18.22 -4.53 -26.75
CA ALA A 52 18.75 -3.20 -27.02
C ALA A 52 19.32 -3.08 -28.44
N THR A 53 19.08 -1.95 -29.08
CA THR A 53 19.52 -1.63 -30.45
C THR A 53 20.18 -0.24 -30.48
N GLY A 54 20.77 0.11 -31.62
CA GLY A 54 21.27 1.48 -31.86
C GLY A 54 22.41 1.88 -30.93
N THR A 55 22.35 3.10 -30.38
CA THR A 55 23.40 3.72 -29.57
C THR A 55 23.70 2.96 -28.27
N VAL A 56 22.69 2.29 -27.67
CA VAL A 56 22.91 1.48 -26.44
C VAL A 56 23.76 0.27 -26.75
N LEU A 57 23.44 -0.45 -27.81
CA LEU A 57 24.21 -1.63 -28.19
C LEU A 57 25.67 -1.23 -28.51
N GLN A 58 25.89 -0.09 -29.20
CA GLN A 58 27.22 0.46 -29.44
C GLN A 58 27.95 0.78 -28.14
N TYR A 59 27.28 1.40 -27.17
CA TYR A 59 27.84 1.70 -25.86
C TYR A 59 28.21 0.44 -25.08
N VAL A 60 27.30 -0.56 -25.04
CA VAL A 60 27.58 -1.84 -24.36
C VAL A 60 28.76 -2.60 -25.06
N ASN A 61 28.83 -2.56 -26.39
CA ASN A 61 29.96 -3.12 -27.12
C ASN A 61 31.26 -2.40 -26.79
N PHE A 62 31.26 -1.06 -26.64
CA PHE A 62 32.43 -0.30 -26.18
C PHE A 62 32.82 -0.72 -24.75
N LEU A 63 31.87 -0.87 -23.83
CA LEU A 63 32.13 -1.41 -22.49
C LEU A 63 32.74 -2.83 -22.54
N GLY A 64 32.41 -3.62 -23.56
CA GLY A 64 33.00 -4.93 -23.81
C GLY A 64 34.53 -4.88 -24.02
N ILE A 65 35.07 -3.79 -24.57
CA ILE A 65 36.50 -3.58 -24.68
C ILE A 65 37.10 -3.40 -23.28
N LEU A 66 36.49 -2.56 -22.44
CA LEU A 66 36.93 -2.37 -21.04
C LEU A 66 36.82 -3.66 -20.21
N PHE A 67 35.77 -4.46 -20.44
CA PHE A 67 35.66 -5.80 -19.88
C PHE A 67 36.80 -6.71 -20.28
N GLY A 68 37.14 -6.78 -21.57
CA GLY A 68 38.27 -7.56 -22.09
C GLY A 68 39.60 -7.15 -21.46
N ILE A 69 39.86 -5.83 -21.39
CA ILE A 69 41.05 -5.30 -20.72
C ILE A 69 41.05 -5.69 -19.23
N SER A 70 39.93 -5.50 -18.53
CA SER A 70 39.81 -5.86 -17.11
C SER A 70 40.04 -7.35 -16.89
N PHE A 71 39.44 -8.21 -17.73
CA PHE A 71 39.62 -9.65 -17.70
C PHE A 71 41.09 -10.05 -17.86
N LEU A 72 41.75 -9.51 -18.88
CA LEU A 72 43.16 -9.80 -19.16
C LEU A 72 44.10 -9.30 -18.04
N LEU A 73 43.82 -8.15 -17.42
CA LEU A 73 44.60 -7.63 -16.31
C LEU A 73 44.35 -8.35 -14.99
N LEU A 74 43.12 -8.89 -14.78
CA LEU A 74 42.86 -9.71 -13.59
C LEU A 74 43.67 -11.00 -13.55
N ILE A 75 43.92 -11.66 -14.70
CA ILE A 75 44.67 -12.91 -14.78
C ILE A 75 46.05 -12.81 -14.12
N PRO A 76 46.95 -11.89 -14.53
CA PRO A 76 48.29 -11.77 -13.92
C PRO A 76 48.25 -11.31 -12.46
N ILE A 77 47.24 -10.49 -12.08
CA ILE A 77 47.06 -10.06 -10.69
C ILE A 77 46.65 -11.25 -9.83
N LEU A 78 45.60 -11.98 -10.20
CA LEU A 78 45.12 -13.15 -9.44
C LEU A 78 46.17 -14.27 -9.39
N SER A 79 46.98 -14.44 -10.45
CA SER A 79 48.04 -15.45 -10.50
C SER A 79 49.22 -15.21 -9.53
N GLN A 80 49.34 -13.98 -8.97
CA GLN A 80 50.37 -13.67 -7.96
C GLN A 80 49.99 -14.15 -6.57
N PHE A 81 48.76 -14.56 -6.35
CA PHE A 81 48.26 -14.88 -5.05
C PHE A 81 47.99 -16.38 -4.84
N ASN A 82 48.37 -16.89 -3.67
CA ASN A 82 48.05 -18.26 -3.26
C ASN A 82 46.65 -18.26 -2.59
N PHE A 83 45.64 -18.72 -3.31
CA PHE A 83 44.35 -18.99 -2.68
C PHE A 83 44.49 -20.16 -1.69
N LYS A 84 43.93 -20.01 -0.50
CA LYS A 84 43.90 -21.08 0.51
C LYS A 84 43.13 -22.30 -0.04
N LYS A 85 43.54 -23.51 0.40
CA LYS A 85 42.97 -24.81 -0.03
C LYS A 85 41.41 -24.83 0.01
N TRP A 86 40.83 -24.12 0.97
CA TRP A 86 39.39 -24.06 1.16
C TRP A 86 38.65 -22.94 0.36
N PHE A 87 39.35 -22.21 -0.48
CA PHE A 87 38.72 -21.12 -1.29
C PHE A 87 37.63 -21.63 -2.24
N PRO A 88 37.81 -22.74 -2.98
CA PRO A 88 36.74 -23.30 -3.81
C PRO A 88 35.47 -23.67 -3.01
N LEU A 89 35.64 -24.27 -1.81
CA LEU A 89 34.51 -24.60 -0.95
C LEU A 89 33.77 -23.34 -0.48
N LYS A 90 34.48 -22.27 -0.13
CA LYS A 90 33.86 -20.99 0.24
C LYS A 90 33.09 -20.38 -0.93
N LEU A 91 33.59 -20.50 -2.15
CA LEU A 91 32.90 -20.05 -3.35
C LEU A 91 31.59 -20.82 -3.56
N ILE A 92 31.64 -22.16 -3.45
CA ILE A 92 30.45 -23.03 -3.55
C ILE A 92 29.43 -22.67 -2.46
N VAL A 93 29.83 -22.51 -1.21
CA VAL A 93 28.94 -22.13 -0.11
C VAL A 93 28.31 -20.76 -0.37
N SER A 94 29.09 -19.75 -0.81
CA SER A 94 28.57 -18.42 -1.15
C SER A 94 27.58 -18.48 -2.31
N TYR A 95 27.84 -19.31 -3.31
CA TYR A 95 26.96 -19.54 -4.42
C TYR A 95 25.63 -20.20 -3.97
N LEU A 96 25.68 -21.23 -3.13
CA LEU A 96 24.48 -21.90 -2.60
C LEU A 96 23.65 -20.95 -1.73
N VAL A 97 24.28 -20.13 -0.89
CA VAL A 97 23.60 -19.10 -0.10
C VAL A 97 22.92 -18.10 -1.03
N TYR A 98 23.63 -17.63 -2.06
CA TYR A 98 23.06 -16.74 -3.07
C TYR A 98 21.84 -17.36 -3.76
N ASN A 99 21.95 -18.59 -4.28
CA ASN A 99 20.85 -19.28 -4.93
C ASN A 99 19.64 -19.45 -4.01
N THR A 100 19.87 -19.82 -2.76
CA THR A 100 18.79 -19.99 -1.77
C THR A 100 18.05 -18.67 -1.53
N LEU A 101 18.76 -17.56 -1.36
CA LEU A 101 18.14 -16.26 -1.13
C LEU A 101 17.47 -15.69 -2.38
N SER A 102 18.11 -15.85 -3.55
CA SER A 102 17.52 -15.48 -4.84
C SER A 102 16.24 -16.26 -5.12
N TYR A 103 16.25 -17.57 -4.91
CA TYR A 103 15.09 -18.43 -5.08
C TYR A 103 13.96 -18.09 -4.11
N LEU A 104 14.28 -17.82 -2.85
CA LEU A 104 13.29 -17.39 -1.84
C LEU A 104 12.64 -16.05 -2.24
N THR A 105 13.40 -15.11 -2.80
CA THR A 105 12.88 -13.85 -3.33
C THR A 105 11.97 -14.09 -4.53
N GLU A 106 12.34 -14.99 -5.44
CA GLU A 106 11.51 -15.38 -6.59
C GLU A 106 10.19 -16.01 -6.15
N ILE A 107 10.22 -16.96 -5.20
CA ILE A 107 8.99 -17.53 -4.63
C ILE A 107 8.10 -16.43 -4.05
N THR A 108 8.67 -15.48 -3.34
CA THR A 108 7.92 -14.36 -2.76
C THR A 108 7.22 -13.53 -3.82
N ILE A 109 7.87 -13.28 -4.96
CA ILE A 109 7.29 -12.54 -6.09
C ILE A 109 6.06 -13.27 -6.65
N TYR A 110 6.09 -14.60 -6.74
CA TYR A 110 5.03 -15.40 -7.32
C TYR A 110 4.01 -15.97 -6.32
N LEU A 111 4.02 -15.54 -5.06
CA LEU A 111 3.06 -16.01 -4.04
C LEU A 111 1.59 -15.75 -4.41
N ASN A 112 1.31 -14.72 -5.20
CA ASN A 112 -0.05 -14.41 -5.67
C ASN A 112 -0.49 -15.27 -6.86
N ASN A 113 0.37 -16.15 -7.37
CA ASN A 113 0.04 -17.02 -8.49
C ASN A 113 -0.34 -18.43 -8.01
N PRO A 114 -1.62 -18.85 -8.06
CA PRO A 114 -2.06 -20.16 -7.62
C PRO A 114 -1.50 -21.30 -8.47
N LYS A 115 -1.07 -21.02 -9.72
CA LYS A 115 -0.47 -21.99 -10.64
C LYS A 115 1.04 -22.13 -10.46
N TYR A 116 1.69 -21.25 -9.69
CA TYR A 116 3.12 -21.32 -9.45
C TYR A 116 3.47 -22.50 -8.53
N LYS A 117 4.25 -23.43 -9.06
CA LYS A 117 4.71 -24.62 -8.32
C LYS A 117 6.16 -24.42 -7.90
N VAL A 118 6.38 -24.22 -6.59
CA VAL A 118 7.71 -23.98 -5.97
C VAL A 118 8.73 -25.04 -6.37
N TRP A 119 8.34 -26.30 -6.43
CA TRP A 119 9.25 -27.43 -6.71
C TRP A 119 9.30 -27.83 -8.18
N ASN A 120 8.79 -27.03 -9.09
CA ASN A 120 8.92 -27.26 -10.54
C ASN A 120 10.20 -26.59 -11.05
N PHE A 121 11.33 -27.31 -10.93
CA PHE A 121 12.66 -26.80 -11.30
C PHE A 121 12.86 -26.66 -12.82
N ASP A 122 12.03 -27.26 -13.65
CA ASP A 122 12.06 -27.05 -15.10
C ASP A 122 11.58 -25.64 -15.47
N GLN A 123 10.57 -25.14 -14.76
CA GLN A 123 10.03 -23.79 -14.96
C GLN A 123 10.77 -22.73 -14.11
N ASN A 124 11.23 -23.13 -12.95
CA ASN A 124 11.82 -22.25 -11.92
C ASN A 124 13.18 -22.82 -11.48
N PRO A 125 14.25 -22.67 -12.26
CA PRO A 125 15.53 -23.27 -11.95
C PRO A 125 16.12 -22.69 -10.68
N PHE A 126 16.46 -23.58 -9.74
CA PHE A 126 17.14 -23.19 -8.49
C PHE A 126 18.59 -22.75 -8.74
N PHE A 127 19.31 -23.45 -9.62
CA PHE A 127 20.71 -23.16 -9.92
C PHE A 127 20.80 -22.12 -11.04
N ARG A 128 21.55 -21.04 -10.78
CA ARG A 128 21.84 -19.95 -11.75
C ARG A 128 23.20 -20.21 -12.37
N THR A 129 23.23 -20.57 -13.64
CA THR A 129 24.45 -21.02 -14.32
C THR A 129 25.10 -19.98 -15.23
N ASP A 130 24.43 -18.83 -15.44
CA ASP A 130 24.84 -17.82 -16.43
C ASP A 130 26.26 -17.27 -16.22
N SER A 131 26.75 -17.25 -14.97
CA SER A 131 28.10 -16.80 -14.63
C SER A 131 29.20 -17.86 -14.76
N PHE A 132 28.87 -19.15 -14.90
CA PHE A 132 29.83 -20.24 -14.79
C PHE A 132 30.92 -20.19 -15.84
N LEU A 133 30.56 -19.93 -17.09
CA LEU A 133 31.52 -19.86 -18.19
C LEU A 133 32.57 -18.78 -17.97
N VAL A 134 32.14 -17.58 -17.61
CA VAL A 134 33.09 -16.44 -17.45
C VAL A 134 33.97 -16.63 -16.22
N ILE A 135 33.45 -17.18 -15.13
CA ILE A 135 34.24 -17.49 -13.93
C ILE A 135 35.22 -18.62 -14.21
N PHE A 136 34.77 -19.68 -14.89
CA PHE A 136 35.63 -20.79 -15.29
C PHE A 136 36.78 -20.31 -16.18
N LEU A 137 36.50 -19.49 -17.21
CA LEU A 137 37.52 -18.95 -18.08
C LEU A 137 38.56 -18.09 -17.31
N LEU A 138 38.09 -17.26 -16.37
CA LEU A 138 38.97 -16.42 -15.54
C LEU A 138 39.91 -17.30 -14.69
N PHE A 139 39.41 -18.31 -14.01
CA PHE A 139 40.22 -19.19 -13.18
C PHE A 139 41.09 -20.17 -13.97
N ALA A 140 40.59 -20.70 -15.09
CA ALA A 140 41.34 -21.56 -15.98
C ALA A 140 42.56 -20.80 -16.58
N SER A 141 42.33 -19.55 -17.06
CA SER A 141 43.41 -18.72 -17.59
C SER A 141 44.41 -18.31 -16.50
N THR A 142 43.91 -17.99 -15.28
CA THR A 142 44.78 -17.70 -14.12
C THR A 142 45.61 -18.92 -13.75
N GLY A 143 44.98 -20.11 -13.67
CA GLY A 143 45.69 -21.37 -13.39
C GLY A 143 46.69 -21.74 -14.49
N GLY A 144 46.35 -21.56 -15.75
CA GLY A 144 47.25 -21.75 -16.88
C GLY A 144 48.48 -20.87 -16.78
N LEU A 145 48.30 -19.58 -16.44
CA LEU A 145 49.42 -18.66 -16.23
C LEU A 145 50.32 -19.07 -15.05
N VAL A 146 49.72 -19.59 -13.96
CA VAL A 146 50.48 -20.14 -12.83
C VAL A 146 51.31 -21.33 -13.23
N LEU A 147 50.78 -22.28 -14.00
CA LEU A 147 51.50 -23.46 -14.51
C LEU A 147 52.60 -23.07 -15.48
N LEU A 148 52.37 -22.13 -16.40
CA LEU A 148 53.39 -21.62 -17.30
C LEU A 148 54.53 -20.96 -16.52
N ARG A 149 54.28 -20.18 -15.49
CA ARG A 149 55.29 -19.62 -14.62
C ARG A 149 56.10 -20.65 -13.86
N GLN A 150 55.49 -21.78 -13.51
CA GLN A 150 56.19 -22.87 -12.84
C GLN A 150 57.07 -23.67 -13.81
N HIS A 151 56.65 -23.78 -15.07
CA HIS A 151 57.39 -24.52 -16.10
C HIS A 151 58.55 -23.74 -16.67
N TYR A 152 58.38 -22.45 -16.88
CA TYR A 152 59.46 -21.57 -17.40
C TYR A 152 60.08 -20.76 -16.27
N ASP A 153 61.23 -21.25 -15.69
CA ASP A 153 61.96 -20.62 -14.61
C ASP A 153 62.46 -19.18 -14.90
N LYS A 154 62.26 -18.65 -16.12
CA LYS A 154 62.65 -17.30 -16.58
C LYS A 154 61.64 -16.20 -16.25
N LEU A 155 60.41 -16.54 -15.85
CA LEU A 155 59.47 -15.57 -15.37
C LEU A 155 59.74 -15.29 -13.89
N PRO A 156 59.67 -14.01 -13.41
CA PRO A 156 60.01 -13.67 -12.04
C PRO A 156 59.33 -14.66 -11.07
N SER A 157 60.18 -15.54 -10.51
CA SER A 157 59.72 -16.55 -9.58
C SER A 157 58.99 -15.92 -8.40
N ARG A 158 57.90 -16.48 -7.99
CA ARG A 158 57.34 -16.26 -6.64
C ARG A 158 58.54 -16.35 -5.68
N LYS A 159 58.93 -15.27 -5.00
CA LYS A 159 59.79 -15.37 -3.85
C LYS A 159 59.17 -16.42 -2.92
N LYS A 160 59.92 -17.50 -2.61
CA LYS A 160 59.58 -18.45 -1.54
C LYS A 160 59.47 -17.59 -0.26
N GLY A 161 58.32 -17.16 0.11
CA GLY A 161 58.05 -16.13 1.13
C GLY A 161 57.22 -14.98 0.63
N GLY A 162 56.46 -15.17 -0.47
CA GLY A 162 55.38 -14.23 -0.84
C GLY A 162 54.47 -14.04 0.37
N GLU A 163 54.37 -12.77 0.83
CA GLU A 163 53.45 -12.38 1.90
C GLU A 163 52.17 -13.19 1.76
N GLU A 164 51.84 -13.95 2.82
CA GLU A 164 50.52 -14.61 2.88
C GLU A 164 49.49 -13.50 2.65
N ILE A 165 48.85 -13.56 1.51
CA ILE A 165 47.81 -12.58 1.23
C ILE A 165 46.88 -12.55 2.40
N GLY A 166 46.75 -11.36 2.95
CA GLY A 166 45.88 -11.15 4.06
C GLY A 166 44.52 -11.79 3.75
N GLU A 167 43.97 -12.54 4.68
CA GLU A 167 42.70 -13.26 4.52
C GLU A 167 41.61 -12.40 3.88
N ASN A 168 41.65 -11.10 4.10
CA ASN A 168 40.75 -10.10 3.51
C ASN A 168 40.78 -10.06 1.98
N TYR A 169 41.91 -10.33 1.32
CA TYR A 169 41.95 -10.33 -0.14
C TYR A 169 41.13 -11.46 -0.75
N GLN A 170 41.15 -12.64 -0.16
CA GLN A 170 40.33 -13.76 -0.62
C GLN A 170 38.83 -13.41 -0.52
N TYR A 171 38.44 -12.68 0.52
CA TYR A 171 37.07 -12.21 0.67
C TYR A 171 36.72 -11.07 -0.28
N LEU A 172 37.70 -10.23 -0.65
CA LEU A 172 37.46 -9.27 -1.73
C LEU A 172 37.17 -10.00 -3.05
N VAL A 173 37.99 -10.98 -3.43
CA VAL A 173 37.76 -11.75 -4.66
C VAL A 173 36.43 -12.50 -4.58
N LEU A 174 36.15 -13.17 -3.44
CA LEU A 174 34.89 -13.88 -3.22
C LEU A 174 33.68 -12.94 -3.33
N SER A 175 33.77 -11.72 -2.80
CA SER A 175 32.67 -10.74 -2.92
C SER A 175 32.44 -10.28 -4.35
N GLN A 176 33.51 -10.10 -5.14
CA GLN A 176 33.37 -9.73 -6.54
C GLN A 176 32.76 -10.86 -7.38
N LEU A 177 33.08 -12.12 -7.06
CA LEU A 177 32.45 -13.29 -7.68
C LEU A 177 30.98 -13.44 -7.27
N LEU A 178 30.62 -13.11 -6.01
CA LEU A 178 29.22 -13.04 -5.58
C LEU A 178 28.46 -11.98 -6.41
N ILE A 179 29.06 -10.81 -6.65
CA ILE A 179 28.45 -9.79 -7.49
C ILE A 179 28.32 -10.29 -8.93
N THR A 180 29.31 -11.06 -9.45
CA THR A 180 29.20 -11.69 -10.77
C THR A 180 27.97 -12.60 -10.83
N PHE A 181 27.70 -13.42 -9.82
CA PHE A 181 26.47 -14.24 -9.77
C PHE A 181 25.21 -13.38 -9.83
N ILE A 182 25.16 -12.29 -9.08
CA ILE A 182 24.00 -11.40 -9.02
C ILE A 182 23.76 -10.72 -10.38
N VAL A 183 24.77 -10.10 -10.96
CA VAL A 183 24.60 -9.27 -12.18
C VAL A 183 24.38 -10.08 -13.45
N THR A 184 24.73 -11.37 -13.46
CA THR A 184 24.47 -12.27 -14.59
C THR A 184 23.13 -12.99 -14.44
N ASP A 185 22.50 -12.99 -13.27
CA ASP A 185 21.22 -13.64 -13.04
C ASP A 185 20.10 -12.93 -13.83
N LYS A 186 19.25 -13.70 -14.49
CA LYS A 186 18.06 -13.22 -15.18
C LYS A 186 17.12 -12.43 -14.25
N ASN A 187 17.02 -12.82 -12.98
CA ASN A 187 16.21 -12.14 -11.99
C ASN A 187 16.74 -10.76 -11.62
N PHE A 188 18.04 -10.54 -11.72
CA PHE A 188 18.63 -9.22 -11.54
C PHE A 188 18.11 -8.23 -12.58
N SER A 189 18.09 -8.61 -13.85
CA SER A 189 17.52 -7.79 -14.91
C SER A 189 16.01 -7.58 -14.70
N THR A 190 15.27 -8.58 -14.26
CA THR A 190 13.83 -8.45 -13.96
C THR A 190 13.55 -7.52 -12.78
N LEU A 191 14.38 -7.51 -11.74
CA LEU A 191 14.23 -6.61 -10.59
C LEU A 191 14.60 -5.15 -10.91
N ILE A 192 15.67 -4.96 -11.69
CA ILE A 192 16.23 -3.62 -11.94
C ILE A 192 15.61 -2.96 -13.18
N TYR A 193 15.08 -3.74 -14.14
CA TYR A 193 14.74 -3.27 -15.49
C TYR A 193 13.28 -3.45 -15.87
N ARG A 194 12.41 -3.06 -15.02
CA ARG A 194 11.00 -2.91 -15.39
C ARG A 194 10.77 -1.62 -16.15
N THR A 195 9.66 -1.59 -16.92
CA THR A 195 9.25 -0.49 -17.78
C THR A 195 9.23 0.88 -17.09
N ASP A 196 8.93 0.94 -15.79
CA ASP A 196 8.86 2.17 -15.01
C ASP A 196 10.09 2.43 -14.14
N ASN A 197 11.08 1.53 -14.18
CA ASN A 197 12.33 1.70 -13.49
C ASN A 197 13.17 2.74 -14.22
N PHE A 198 13.82 3.68 -13.50
CA PHE A 198 14.66 4.70 -14.13
C PHE A 198 15.86 4.09 -14.87
N LEU A 199 16.38 2.92 -14.43
CA LEU A 199 17.43 2.20 -15.14
C LEU A 199 16.94 1.59 -16.45
N TYR A 200 15.71 1.03 -16.48
CA TYR A 200 15.06 0.60 -17.71
C TYR A 200 14.89 1.78 -18.66
N LYS A 201 14.40 2.89 -18.15
CA LYS A 201 14.22 4.12 -18.94
C LYS A 201 15.53 4.61 -19.58
N ALA A 202 16.67 4.44 -18.91
CA ALA A 202 17.96 4.77 -19.51
C ALA A 202 18.30 3.93 -20.75
N PHE A 203 17.74 2.75 -20.87
CA PHE A 203 17.93 1.84 -22.01
C PHE A 203 16.82 1.91 -23.07
N GLU A 204 15.70 2.57 -22.76
CA GLU A 204 14.58 2.73 -23.68
C GLU A 204 14.83 3.94 -24.62
N ILE A 205 15.75 3.78 -25.54
CA ILE A 205 16.36 4.85 -26.34
C ILE A 205 15.44 5.48 -27.36
N GLY A 206 14.36 5.29 -27.57
CA GLY A 206 13.49 6.12 -28.45
C GLY A 206 12.83 7.26 -27.70
N LYS A 207 12.82 7.23 -26.37
CA LYS A 207 12.02 8.11 -25.53
C LYS A 207 12.82 9.09 -24.67
N TYR A 208 14.14 8.90 -24.55
CA TYR A 208 15.00 9.73 -23.68
C TYR A 208 15.99 10.54 -24.47
N SER A 209 16.21 11.79 -24.02
CA SER A 209 17.29 12.61 -24.55
C SER A 209 18.66 11.96 -24.22
N ALA A 210 19.62 12.17 -25.10
CA ALA A 210 20.99 11.69 -24.86
C ALA A 210 21.55 12.17 -23.50
N GLN A 211 21.16 13.35 -23.04
CA GLN A 211 21.56 13.91 -21.76
C GLN A 211 21.00 13.08 -20.58
N GLN A 212 19.74 12.67 -20.61
CA GLN A 212 19.14 11.84 -19.56
C GLN A 212 19.82 10.46 -19.50
N PHE A 213 20.13 9.88 -20.66
CA PHE A 213 20.86 8.63 -20.73
C PHE A 213 22.23 8.73 -20.05
N TRP A 214 23.02 9.76 -20.36
CA TRP A 214 24.35 9.95 -19.78
C TRP A 214 24.31 10.21 -18.29
N LEU A 215 23.40 11.05 -17.81
CA LEU A 215 23.21 11.28 -16.37
C LEU A 215 22.89 9.98 -15.60
N THR A 216 22.07 9.13 -16.19
CA THR A 216 21.73 7.83 -15.58
C THR A 216 22.94 6.91 -15.53
N ASN A 217 23.76 6.88 -16.58
CA ASN A 217 24.98 6.08 -16.57
C ASN A 217 26.03 6.61 -15.57
N GLU A 218 26.20 7.92 -15.43
CA GLU A 218 27.08 8.52 -14.41
C GLU A 218 26.65 8.08 -13.00
N PHE A 219 25.36 8.09 -12.72
CA PHE A 219 24.82 7.58 -11.46
C PHE A 219 25.14 6.09 -11.23
N LEU A 220 25.02 5.26 -12.26
CA LEU A 220 25.35 3.84 -12.17
C LEU A 220 26.85 3.61 -11.91
N TYR A 221 27.73 4.42 -12.49
CA TYR A 221 29.17 4.35 -12.19
C TYR A 221 29.48 4.63 -10.72
N ILE A 222 28.75 5.54 -10.08
CA ILE A 222 28.88 5.83 -8.65
C ILE A 222 28.27 4.70 -7.79
N LEU A 223 27.13 4.19 -8.19
CA LEU A 223 26.39 3.16 -7.44
C LEU A 223 27.13 1.81 -7.43
N PHE A 224 27.80 1.45 -8.52
CA PHE A 224 28.40 0.13 -8.66
C PHE A 224 29.57 -0.13 -7.69
N PRO A 225 30.50 0.80 -7.44
CA PRO A 225 31.49 0.67 -6.37
C PRO A 225 30.86 0.49 -4.99
N LEU A 226 29.73 1.18 -4.72
CA LEU A 226 28.98 1.03 -3.48
C LEU A 226 28.41 -0.39 -3.33
N ILE A 227 27.80 -0.93 -4.38
CA ILE A 227 27.30 -2.32 -4.41
C ILE A 227 28.45 -3.30 -4.17
N SER A 228 29.63 -3.04 -4.78
CA SER A 228 30.82 -3.86 -4.57
C SER A 228 31.32 -3.82 -3.11
N LEU A 229 31.26 -2.66 -2.47
CA LEU A 229 31.58 -2.51 -1.05
C LEU A 229 30.60 -3.25 -0.15
N LEU A 230 29.30 -3.16 -0.44
CA LEU A 230 28.26 -3.91 0.29
C LEU A 230 28.43 -5.43 0.14
N GLY A 231 28.78 -5.90 -1.07
CA GLY A 231 29.11 -7.31 -1.31
C GLY A 231 30.36 -7.76 -0.52
N PHE A 232 31.38 -6.88 -0.38
CA PHE A 232 32.53 -7.16 0.49
C PHE A 232 32.14 -7.25 1.96
N LEU A 233 31.30 -6.35 2.46
CA LEU A 233 30.78 -6.42 3.83
C LEU A 233 30.00 -7.69 4.07
N TYR A 234 29.17 -8.11 3.12
CA TYR A 234 28.34 -9.32 3.20
C TYR A 234 29.23 -10.58 3.31
N THR A 235 30.18 -10.77 2.41
CA THR A 235 31.08 -11.94 2.44
C THR A 235 32.02 -11.94 3.64
N LYS A 236 32.47 -10.76 4.08
CA LYS A 236 33.22 -10.62 5.34
C LYS A 236 32.36 -10.98 6.54
N GLY A 237 31.07 -10.66 6.51
CA GLY A 237 30.10 -11.06 7.53
C GLY A 237 29.94 -12.59 7.62
N GLN A 238 29.86 -13.29 6.48
CA GLN A 238 29.85 -14.76 6.45
C GLN A 238 31.10 -15.34 7.15
N ARG A 239 32.28 -14.78 6.89
CA ARG A 239 33.52 -15.17 7.58
C ARG A 239 33.42 -14.95 9.08
N ASP A 240 32.96 -13.76 9.49
CA ASP A 240 32.90 -13.39 10.91
C ASP A 240 31.89 -14.26 11.68
N PHE A 241 30.82 -14.72 10.99
CA PHE A 241 29.89 -15.73 11.50
C PHE A 241 30.59 -17.05 11.80
N VAL A 242 31.33 -17.62 10.83
CA VAL A 242 32.07 -18.87 11.01
C VAL A 242 33.16 -18.74 12.07
N LYS A 243 33.78 -17.58 12.22
CA LYS A 243 34.79 -17.29 13.23
C LYS A 243 34.22 -16.92 14.60
N ASN A 244 32.93 -16.92 14.77
CA ASN A 244 32.24 -16.53 16.01
C ASN A 244 32.67 -15.12 16.50
N LYS A 245 32.89 -14.18 15.56
CA LYS A 245 33.39 -12.82 15.82
C LYS A 245 32.32 -11.77 15.63
N PRO A 246 31.89 -11.04 16.68
CA PRO A 246 30.96 -9.94 16.51
C PRO A 246 31.64 -8.80 15.72
N SER A 247 30.93 -8.29 14.69
CA SER A 247 31.41 -7.20 13.84
C SER A 247 30.24 -6.54 13.10
N PHE A 248 30.44 -5.32 12.59
CA PHE A 248 29.44 -4.66 11.74
C PHE A 248 29.18 -5.45 10.44
N SER A 249 30.21 -6.08 9.87
CA SER A 249 30.06 -6.95 8.68
C SER A 249 29.14 -8.14 8.96
N LEU A 250 29.25 -8.74 10.14
CA LEU A 250 28.36 -9.82 10.59
C LEU A 250 26.92 -9.32 10.75
N VAL A 251 26.73 -8.12 11.33
CA VAL A 251 25.40 -7.49 11.43
C VAL A 251 24.80 -7.26 10.06
N PHE A 252 25.55 -6.71 9.12
CA PHE A 252 25.06 -6.47 7.76
C PHE A 252 24.66 -7.78 7.06
N PHE A 253 25.50 -8.82 7.13
CA PHE A 253 25.20 -10.15 6.58
C PHE A 253 23.91 -10.73 7.17
N SER A 254 23.82 -10.76 8.51
CA SER A 254 22.65 -11.33 9.20
C SER A 254 21.37 -10.53 8.95
N SER A 255 21.45 -9.18 9.01
CA SER A 255 20.29 -8.33 8.76
C SER A 255 19.73 -8.51 7.35
N THR A 256 20.60 -8.55 6.33
CA THR A 256 20.18 -8.75 4.94
C THR A 256 19.56 -10.16 4.76
N THR A 257 20.21 -11.19 5.31
CA THR A 257 19.70 -12.57 5.20
C THR A 257 18.36 -12.73 5.93
N ILE A 258 18.26 -12.23 7.16
CA ILE A 258 17.00 -12.29 7.95
C ILE A 258 15.92 -11.46 7.27
N ALA A 259 16.23 -10.29 6.70
CA ALA A 259 15.26 -9.45 5.99
C ALA A 259 14.64 -10.18 4.80
N ILE A 260 15.42 -10.90 4.00
CA ILE A 260 14.91 -11.67 2.86
C ILE A 260 14.00 -12.81 3.35
N VAL A 261 14.41 -13.55 4.39
CA VAL A 261 13.61 -14.63 4.98
C VAL A 261 12.32 -14.09 5.60
N LEU A 262 12.43 -13.00 6.36
CA LEU A 262 11.29 -12.36 7.01
C LEU A 262 10.31 -11.79 5.98
N ASN A 263 10.81 -11.20 4.89
CA ASN A 263 10.00 -10.73 3.78
C ASN A 263 9.12 -11.86 3.19
N TYR A 264 9.70 -13.05 2.97
CA TYR A 264 8.93 -14.21 2.52
C TYR A 264 7.80 -14.56 3.50
N PHE A 265 8.11 -14.69 4.79
CA PHE A 265 7.10 -15.05 5.79
C PHE A 265 6.02 -13.98 5.98
N ILE A 266 6.36 -12.70 5.90
CA ILE A 266 5.37 -11.62 5.92
C ILE A 266 4.43 -11.74 4.73
N GLN A 267 4.97 -11.90 3.51
CA GLN A 267 4.14 -12.04 2.31
C GLN A 267 3.30 -13.34 2.33
N PHE A 268 3.89 -14.45 2.82
CA PHE A 268 3.17 -15.71 2.96
C PHE A 268 2.00 -15.62 3.95
N SER A 269 2.17 -14.85 5.04
CA SER A 269 1.13 -14.66 6.07
C SER A 269 -0.08 -13.85 5.62
N LEU A 270 -0.01 -13.17 4.46
CA LEU A 270 -1.13 -12.45 3.86
C LEU A 270 -2.11 -13.35 3.08
N GLY A 271 -1.89 -14.66 3.10
CA GLY A 271 -2.73 -15.64 2.41
C GLY A 271 -2.65 -15.56 0.88
N ARG A 272 -3.22 -16.57 0.23
CA ARG A 272 -3.33 -16.64 -1.24
C ARG A 272 -4.78 -16.39 -1.62
N THR A 273 -5.01 -15.44 -2.53
CA THR A 273 -6.33 -15.19 -3.12
C THR A 273 -6.22 -15.29 -4.64
N GLU A 274 -7.39 -15.34 -5.29
CA GLU A 274 -7.49 -15.16 -6.73
C GLU A 274 -6.74 -13.88 -7.13
N PRO A 275 -5.99 -13.91 -8.24
CA PRO A 275 -5.21 -12.77 -8.69
C PRO A 275 -6.15 -11.61 -9.03
N PHE A 276 -5.89 -10.46 -8.42
CA PHE A 276 -6.63 -9.24 -8.72
C PHE A 276 -6.13 -8.63 -10.03
N LEU A 277 -7.03 -8.18 -10.89
CA LEU A 277 -6.73 -7.60 -12.21
C LEU A 277 -5.82 -8.47 -13.11
N GLY A 278 -5.82 -9.80 -12.94
CA GLY A 278 -4.97 -10.69 -13.70
C GLY A 278 -3.47 -10.59 -13.38
N VAL A 279 -3.08 -9.87 -12.35
CA VAL A 279 -1.68 -9.74 -11.91
C VAL A 279 -1.33 -10.89 -10.97
N HIS A 280 -0.50 -11.79 -11.45
CA HIS A 280 -0.11 -13.01 -10.73
C HIS A 280 1.18 -12.89 -9.92
N TYR A 281 1.75 -11.71 -9.76
CA TYR A 281 3.01 -11.51 -9.08
C TYR A 281 2.97 -10.30 -8.13
N THR A 282 3.69 -10.39 -7.03
CA THR A 282 4.01 -9.24 -6.18
C THR A 282 4.97 -8.33 -6.93
N ILE A 283 4.80 -7.03 -6.84
CA ILE A 283 5.63 -6.07 -7.56
C ILE A 283 7.08 -6.18 -7.08
N PRO A 284 8.05 -6.63 -7.91
CA PRO A 284 9.42 -6.90 -7.46
C PRO A 284 10.14 -5.69 -6.90
N ASP A 285 9.90 -4.51 -7.46
CA ASP A 285 10.51 -3.27 -6.97
C ASP A 285 10.05 -2.94 -5.55
N ALA A 286 8.78 -3.18 -5.24
CA ALA A 286 8.23 -3.02 -3.90
C ALA A 286 8.78 -4.08 -2.92
N ILE A 287 9.03 -5.30 -3.37
CA ILE A 287 9.71 -6.33 -2.58
C ILE A 287 11.14 -5.89 -2.24
N LEU A 288 11.86 -5.33 -3.20
CA LEU A 288 13.19 -4.80 -2.95
C LEU A 288 13.14 -3.66 -1.91
N PHE A 289 12.19 -2.74 -2.03
CA PHE A 289 11.97 -1.69 -1.04
C PHE A 289 11.72 -2.26 0.36
N GLN A 290 10.84 -3.26 0.47
CA GLN A 290 10.55 -3.92 1.74
C GLN A 290 11.80 -4.58 2.35
N ILE A 291 12.60 -5.29 1.56
CA ILE A 291 13.85 -5.91 2.01
C ILE A 291 14.84 -4.84 2.51
N LEU A 292 14.97 -3.71 1.82
CA LEU A 292 15.85 -2.61 2.23
C LEU A 292 15.42 -1.99 3.56
N ILE A 293 14.12 -1.71 3.73
CA ILE A 293 13.57 -1.16 4.98
C ILE A 293 13.75 -2.15 6.13
N LEU A 294 13.42 -3.43 5.93
CA LEU A 294 13.65 -4.46 6.95
C LEU A 294 15.13 -4.57 7.32
N THR A 295 16.02 -4.58 6.33
CA THR A 295 17.47 -4.60 6.58
C THR A 295 17.92 -3.43 7.45
N ALA A 296 17.44 -2.22 7.14
CA ALA A 296 17.77 -1.01 7.91
C ALA A 296 17.26 -1.08 9.36
N ILE A 297 16.02 -1.55 9.56
CA ILE A 297 15.43 -1.75 10.89
C ILE A 297 16.26 -2.77 11.69
N LEU A 298 16.61 -3.89 11.08
CA LEU A 298 17.39 -4.93 11.76
C LEU A 298 18.80 -4.44 12.14
N ILE A 299 19.49 -3.72 11.24
CA ILE A 299 20.79 -3.08 11.54
C ILE A 299 20.64 -2.11 12.71
N PHE A 300 19.59 -1.30 12.73
CA PHE A 300 19.30 -0.38 13.83
C PHE A 300 19.19 -1.11 15.18
N VAL A 301 18.41 -2.19 15.23
CA VAL A 301 18.25 -3.01 16.45
C VAL A 301 19.59 -3.61 16.90
N TYR A 302 20.39 -4.16 15.98
CA TYR A 302 21.71 -4.69 16.32
C TYR A 302 22.65 -3.62 16.90
N ILE A 303 22.64 -2.42 16.31
CA ILE A 303 23.49 -1.32 16.79
C ILE A 303 23.02 -0.79 18.14
N CYS A 304 21.72 -0.67 18.36
CA CYS A 304 21.16 -0.24 19.66
C CYS A 304 21.54 -1.20 20.78
N ILE A 305 21.38 -2.51 20.58
CA ILE A 305 21.68 -3.53 21.59
C ILE A 305 23.20 -3.73 21.74
N ASN A 306 23.96 -3.55 20.66
CA ASN A 306 25.40 -3.67 20.58
C ASN A 306 25.99 -5.01 21.09
N GLN A 307 25.17 -6.06 21.17
CA GLN A 307 25.53 -7.44 21.48
C GLN A 307 24.88 -8.37 20.48
N TYR A 308 25.69 -8.95 19.59
CA TYR A 308 25.18 -9.68 18.41
C TYR A 308 24.21 -10.80 18.77
N TRP A 309 24.59 -11.70 19.69
CA TRP A 309 23.77 -12.86 20.01
C TRP A 309 22.43 -12.49 20.65
N ILE A 310 22.46 -11.54 21.61
CA ILE A 310 21.24 -11.05 22.26
C ILE A 310 20.31 -10.40 21.24
N ALA A 311 20.86 -9.55 20.37
CA ALA A 311 20.09 -8.91 19.31
C ALA A 311 19.47 -9.93 18.36
N THR A 312 20.24 -10.97 17.95
CA THR A 312 19.73 -12.03 17.06
C THR A 312 18.55 -12.77 17.68
N CYS A 313 18.66 -13.18 18.95
CA CYS A 313 17.55 -13.85 19.65
C CYS A 313 16.31 -12.96 19.77
N LEU A 314 16.48 -11.69 20.16
CA LEU A 314 15.38 -10.73 20.24
C LEU A 314 14.71 -10.50 18.89
N ILE A 315 15.50 -10.27 17.84
CA ILE A 315 15.02 -10.13 16.46
C ILE A 315 14.21 -11.35 16.04
N SER A 316 14.72 -12.56 16.33
CA SER A 316 14.02 -13.80 15.99
C SER A 316 12.67 -13.91 16.70
N ILE A 317 12.63 -13.63 18.01
CA ILE A 317 11.39 -13.67 18.81
C ILE A 317 10.37 -12.66 18.25
N VAL A 318 10.78 -11.39 18.07
CA VAL A 318 9.88 -10.33 17.58
C VAL A 318 9.41 -10.62 16.16
N SER A 319 10.29 -11.09 15.28
CA SER A 319 9.93 -11.42 13.90
C SER A 319 8.92 -12.56 13.81
N ILE A 320 9.12 -13.63 14.60
CA ILE A 320 8.17 -14.75 14.65
C ILE A 320 6.84 -14.30 15.22
N ALA A 321 6.84 -13.56 16.34
CA ALA A 321 5.63 -13.01 16.92
C ALA A 321 4.86 -12.12 15.95
N PHE A 322 5.58 -11.27 15.21
CA PHE A 322 4.98 -10.41 14.20
C PHE A 322 4.33 -11.20 13.05
N VAL A 323 5.03 -12.19 12.49
CA VAL A 323 4.49 -13.03 11.41
C VAL A 323 3.26 -13.81 11.88
N VAL A 324 3.30 -14.37 13.07
CA VAL A 324 2.16 -15.11 13.66
C VAL A 324 0.97 -14.16 13.87
N ALA A 325 1.20 -12.99 14.49
CA ALA A 325 0.15 -12.00 14.69
C ALA A 325 -0.46 -11.53 13.37
N ASN A 326 0.39 -11.31 12.34
CA ASN A 326 -0.07 -10.93 11.01
C ASN A 326 -0.92 -12.04 10.35
N SER A 327 -0.52 -13.30 10.50
CA SER A 327 -1.28 -14.45 9.98
C SER A 327 -2.63 -14.63 10.69
N ILE A 328 -2.66 -14.48 12.01
CA ILE A 328 -3.89 -14.58 12.82
C ILE A 328 -4.85 -13.44 12.45
N LYS A 329 -4.37 -12.19 12.47
CA LYS A 329 -5.20 -11.03 12.10
C LYS A 329 -5.73 -11.17 10.67
N PHE A 330 -4.88 -11.63 9.76
CA PHE A 330 -5.27 -11.87 8.38
C PHE A 330 -6.36 -12.93 8.26
N GLY A 331 -6.21 -14.06 8.96
CA GLY A 331 -7.23 -15.13 8.98
C GLY A 331 -8.57 -14.70 9.58
N MET A 332 -8.55 -13.79 10.56
CA MET A 332 -9.77 -13.30 11.23
C MET A 332 -10.47 -12.15 10.50
N ARG A 333 -9.70 -11.24 9.88
CA ARG A 333 -10.21 -9.96 9.37
C ARG A 333 -9.82 -9.64 7.93
N ASN A 334 -9.11 -10.55 7.25
CA ASN A 334 -8.54 -10.35 5.92
C ASN A 334 -7.70 -9.05 5.80
N GLU A 335 -7.08 -8.62 6.90
CA GLU A 335 -6.31 -7.37 6.99
C GLU A 335 -4.93 -7.63 7.61
N PRO A 336 -3.83 -7.03 7.07
CA PRO A 336 -2.52 -7.14 7.68
C PRO A 336 -2.43 -6.37 9.01
N VAL A 337 -1.38 -6.64 9.78
CA VAL A 337 -1.06 -5.79 10.95
C VAL A 337 -0.66 -4.40 10.47
N LEU A 338 -1.36 -3.38 10.97
CA LEU A 338 -1.17 -1.96 10.64
C LEU A 338 -0.51 -1.21 11.81
N PRO A 339 0.06 -0.02 11.59
CA PRO A 339 0.60 0.83 12.67
C PRO A 339 -0.43 1.13 13.77
N SER A 340 -1.70 1.28 13.43
CA SER A 340 -2.80 1.47 14.39
C SER A 340 -2.98 0.31 15.37
N ASP A 341 -2.62 -0.91 14.96
CA ASP A 341 -2.73 -2.10 15.82
C ASP A 341 -1.70 -2.12 16.97
N LEU A 342 -0.66 -1.30 16.88
CA LEU A 342 0.32 -1.18 17.98
C LEU A 342 -0.33 -0.69 19.28
N THR A 343 -1.48 -0.03 19.21
CA THR A 343 -2.27 0.35 20.40
C THR A 343 -2.77 -0.86 21.19
N TRP A 344 -2.97 -2.02 20.53
CA TRP A 344 -3.37 -3.27 21.19
C TRP A 344 -2.28 -3.87 22.10
N LEU A 345 -1.00 -3.48 21.90
CA LEU A 345 0.09 -3.88 22.79
C LEU A 345 -0.12 -3.38 24.23
N THR A 346 -0.96 -2.37 24.42
CA THR A 346 -1.36 -1.88 25.76
C THR A 346 -2.38 -2.79 26.44
N LYS A 347 -3.00 -3.74 25.68
CA LYS A 347 -4.01 -4.70 26.16
C LYS A 347 -3.63 -6.16 25.82
N PRO A 348 -2.51 -6.67 26.36
CA PRO A 348 -1.95 -7.96 25.94
C PRO A 348 -2.88 -9.16 26.21
N MET A 349 -3.69 -9.13 27.27
CA MET A 349 -4.64 -10.21 27.58
C MET A 349 -5.74 -10.34 26.51
N THR A 350 -6.18 -9.22 25.93
CA THR A 350 -7.15 -9.22 24.83
C THR A 350 -6.51 -9.80 23.57
N LEU A 351 -5.23 -9.49 23.28
CA LEU A 351 -4.52 -10.11 22.16
C LEU A 351 -4.41 -11.63 22.32
N LEU A 352 -4.09 -12.11 23.52
CA LEU A 352 -3.97 -13.53 23.80
C LEU A 352 -5.31 -14.29 23.68
N SER A 353 -6.45 -13.63 23.91
CA SER A 353 -7.75 -14.26 23.76
C SER A 353 -8.13 -14.62 22.31
N PHE A 354 -7.43 -14.03 21.32
CA PHE A 354 -7.62 -14.35 19.88
C PHE A 354 -6.79 -15.55 19.41
N VAL A 355 -5.89 -16.07 20.25
CA VAL A 355 -5.00 -17.19 19.91
C VAL A 355 -5.58 -18.49 20.45
N ASP A 356 -5.71 -19.51 19.61
CA ASP A 356 -6.14 -20.84 20.05
C ASP A 356 -5.19 -21.43 21.08
N LYS A 357 -5.74 -22.18 22.05
CA LYS A 357 -4.95 -22.81 23.13
C LYS A 357 -3.84 -23.71 22.62
N SER A 358 -4.08 -24.43 21.53
CA SER A 358 -3.05 -25.27 20.89
C SER A 358 -1.92 -24.44 20.30
N GLN A 359 -2.23 -23.35 19.61
CA GLN A 359 -1.25 -22.42 19.05
C GLN A 359 -0.46 -21.72 20.18
N MET A 360 -1.12 -21.30 21.26
CA MET A 360 -0.46 -20.73 22.44
C MET A 360 0.60 -21.69 23.03
N PHE A 361 0.31 -22.98 23.09
CA PHE A 361 1.27 -23.99 23.58
C PHE A 361 2.52 -24.05 22.69
N TYR A 362 2.35 -24.09 21.36
CA TYR A 362 3.49 -24.10 20.44
C TYR A 362 4.30 -22.79 20.47
N ILE A 363 3.62 -21.65 20.58
CA ILE A 363 4.30 -20.35 20.76
C ILE A 363 5.11 -20.33 22.05
N PHE A 364 4.54 -20.84 23.16
CA PHE A 364 5.25 -20.93 24.43
C PHE A 364 6.49 -21.83 24.33
N LEU A 365 6.38 -23.01 23.73
CA LEU A 365 7.52 -23.90 23.51
C LEU A 365 8.62 -23.25 22.67
N LEU A 366 8.25 -22.55 21.61
CA LEU A 366 9.18 -21.84 20.73
C LEU A 366 9.90 -20.72 21.47
N VAL A 367 9.16 -19.90 22.24
CA VAL A 367 9.73 -18.82 23.05
C VAL A 367 10.66 -19.39 24.12
N ALA A 368 10.25 -20.44 24.82
CA ALA A 368 11.07 -21.13 25.83
C ALA A 368 12.39 -21.66 25.22
N PHE A 369 12.30 -22.25 24.02
CA PHE A 369 13.47 -22.74 23.28
C PHE A 369 14.41 -21.57 22.89
N LEU A 370 13.88 -20.46 22.37
CA LEU A 370 14.67 -19.29 22.02
C LEU A 370 15.31 -18.61 23.23
N VAL A 371 14.62 -18.58 24.40
CA VAL A 371 15.17 -18.07 25.65
C VAL A 371 16.29 -18.99 26.14
N CYS A 372 16.12 -20.32 26.06
CA CYS A 372 17.15 -21.28 26.36
C CYS A 372 18.39 -21.07 25.47
N LEU A 373 18.20 -20.92 24.16
CA LEU A 373 19.28 -20.61 23.23
C LEU A 373 19.95 -19.27 23.57
N LEU A 374 19.20 -18.27 24.00
CA LEU A 374 19.76 -16.98 24.42
C LEU A 374 20.69 -17.17 25.62
N ILE A 375 20.26 -17.88 26.66
CA ILE A 375 21.04 -18.13 27.89
C ILE A 375 22.31 -18.90 27.57
N VAL A 376 22.18 -20.03 26.88
CA VAL A 376 23.32 -20.89 26.51
C VAL A 376 24.28 -20.16 25.57
N GLY A 377 23.76 -19.53 24.51
CA GLY A 377 24.56 -18.87 23.51
C GLY A 377 25.29 -17.64 24.04
N LYS A 378 24.71 -16.89 24.97
CA LYS A 378 25.36 -15.72 25.60
C LYS A 378 26.69 -16.09 26.23
N LYS A 379 26.83 -17.31 26.72
CA LYS A 379 28.07 -17.81 27.34
C LYS A 379 29.15 -18.21 26.33
N TYR A 380 28.73 -18.73 25.16
CA TYR A 380 29.66 -19.35 24.20
C TYR A 380 29.78 -18.65 22.87
N LEU A 381 28.71 -17.92 22.39
CA LEU A 381 28.63 -17.40 21.06
C LEU A 381 28.81 -15.86 21.01
N PHE A 382 29.57 -15.41 20.02
CA PHE A 382 29.73 -14.00 19.64
C PHE A 382 29.98 -13.04 20.81
N LYS A 383 30.96 -13.39 21.65
CA LYS A 383 31.32 -12.58 22.83
C LYS A 383 31.88 -11.21 22.43
N GLY A 384 31.44 -10.16 23.14
CA GLY A 384 31.90 -8.80 22.97
C GLY A 384 30.90 -7.87 22.31
N ARG A 385 31.29 -6.63 22.10
CA ARG A 385 30.49 -5.59 21.47
C ARG A 385 30.68 -5.59 19.96
N ILE A 386 29.64 -5.27 19.22
CA ILE A 386 29.66 -5.07 17.76
C ILE A 386 30.51 -3.82 17.44
N ILE A 387 30.23 -2.73 18.15
CA ILE A 387 30.93 -1.45 18.04
C ILE A 387 31.56 -1.13 19.38
N SER A 388 32.88 -1.04 19.44
CA SER A 388 33.62 -0.82 20.69
C SER A 388 33.48 0.61 21.21
N SER A 389 33.46 1.61 20.29
CA SER A 389 33.35 3.02 20.65
C SER A 389 31.89 3.46 20.76
N TRP A 390 31.48 3.94 21.94
CA TRP A 390 30.13 4.46 22.13
C TRP A 390 29.81 5.70 21.29
N LYS A 391 30.83 6.54 20.97
CA LYS A 391 30.69 7.69 20.08
C LYS A 391 30.32 7.26 18.64
N ILE A 392 30.98 6.22 18.13
CA ILE A 392 30.67 5.64 16.80
C ILE A 392 29.29 5.01 16.83
N GLN A 393 28.91 4.32 17.92
CA GLN A 393 27.58 3.72 18.07
C GLN A 393 26.48 4.79 18.01
N ILE A 394 26.60 5.88 18.77
CA ILE A 394 25.63 6.98 18.75
C ILE A 394 25.59 7.64 17.37
N GLY A 395 26.75 7.89 16.76
CA GLY A 395 26.83 8.44 15.40
C GLY A 395 26.10 7.55 14.37
N ALA A 396 26.29 6.24 14.45
CA ALA A 396 25.61 5.30 13.56
C ALA A 396 24.07 5.28 13.79
N ILE A 397 23.62 5.31 15.04
CA ILE A 397 22.19 5.44 15.40
C ILE A 397 21.62 6.74 14.82
N ALA A 398 22.32 7.86 15.01
CA ALA A 398 21.87 9.15 14.49
C ALA A 398 21.73 9.17 12.95
N VAL A 399 22.71 8.59 12.25
CA VAL A 399 22.65 8.47 10.77
C VAL A 399 21.46 7.63 10.33
N ILE A 400 21.20 6.48 10.96
CA ILE A 400 20.05 5.63 10.61
C ILE A 400 18.73 6.35 10.86
N LEU A 401 18.60 7.04 12.00
CA LEU A 401 17.41 7.84 12.31
C LEU A 401 17.20 8.99 11.30
N LEU A 402 18.27 9.65 10.86
CA LEU A 402 18.20 10.66 9.80
C LEU A 402 17.75 10.05 8.47
N CYS A 403 18.23 8.86 8.11
CA CYS A 403 17.77 8.14 6.92
C CYS A 403 16.28 7.80 7.01
N PHE A 404 15.80 7.28 8.15
CA PHE A 404 14.38 7.03 8.36
C PHE A 404 13.55 8.30 8.28
N LYS A 405 14.01 9.40 8.91
CA LYS A 405 13.34 10.70 8.82
C LYS A 405 13.26 11.20 7.37
N SER A 406 14.33 11.03 6.59
CA SER A 406 14.35 11.42 5.17
C SER A 406 13.37 10.60 4.34
N VAL A 407 13.33 9.27 4.50
CA VAL A 407 12.35 8.40 3.81
C VAL A 407 10.94 8.77 4.23
N ASN A 408 10.71 9.02 5.53
CA ASN A 408 9.41 9.48 6.03
C ASN A 408 8.99 10.81 5.39
N GLY A 409 9.90 11.78 5.29
CA GLY A 409 9.66 13.06 4.62
C GLY A 409 9.28 12.89 3.14
N ILE A 410 9.95 11.99 2.42
CA ILE A 410 9.63 11.66 1.02
C ILE A 410 8.20 11.11 0.89
N PHE A 411 7.79 10.24 1.81
CA PHE A 411 6.44 9.68 1.80
C PHE A 411 5.38 10.69 2.27
N SER A 412 5.72 11.67 3.11
CA SER A 412 4.81 12.75 3.50
C SER A 412 4.57 13.76 2.38
N ASP A 413 5.56 13.95 1.49
CA ASP A 413 5.53 14.95 0.40
C ASP A 413 5.06 14.32 -0.94
N LYS A 414 4.03 13.47 -0.89
CA LYS A 414 3.43 12.87 -2.09
C LYS A 414 2.53 13.86 -2.82
N GLU A 415 2.42 13.66 -4.13
CA GLU A 415 1.47 14.33 -5.00
C GLU A 415 0.51 13.30 -5.62
N ASN A 416 -0.79 13.50 -5.48
CA ASN A 416 -1.82 12.56 -5.95
C ASN A 416 -1.57 11.10 -5.54
N GLY A 417 -1.19 10.88 -4.28
CA GLY A 417 -0.91 9.55 -3.72
C GLY A 417 0.40 8.90 -4.19
N LYS A 418 1.17 9.57 -5.06
CA LYS A 418 2.44 9.09 -5.61
C LYS A 418 3.63 9.86 -5.05
N ILE A 419 4.75 9.18 -4.88
CA ILE A 419 6.01 9.83 -4.54
C ILE A 419 6.48 10.67 -5.73
N LYS A 420 6.94 11.89 -5.49
CA LYS A 420 7.42 12.80 -6.54
C LYS A 420 8.47 12.13 -7.43
N ALA A 421 8.32 12.28 -8.76
CA ALA A 421 9.19 11.63 -9.74
C ALA A 421 10.66 12.08 -9.66
N ASN A 422 10.92 13.24 -9.08
CA ASN A 422 12.28 13.78 -8.87
C ASN A 422 13.04 13.09 -7.72
N VAL A 423 12.43 12.15 -7.00
CA VAL A 423 13.09 11.34 -5.98
C VAL A 423 13.49 10.00 -6.60
N PRO A 424 14.71 9.86 -7.15
CA PRO A 424 15.13 8.66 -7.86
C PRO A 424 15.12 7.44 -6.90
N ILE A 425 14.99 6.25 -7.46
CA ILE A 425 14.94 4.95 -6.76
C ILE A 425 13.66 4.80 -5.93
N ILE A 426 13.40 5.64 -4.92
CA ILE A 426 12.24 5.47 -4.04
C ILE A 426 10.92 5.63 -4.81
N SER A 427 10.82 6.63 -5.69
CA SER A 427 9.65 6.81 -6.56
C SER A 427 9.46 5.60 -7.48
N THR A 428 10.54 5.14 -8.10
CA THR A 428 10.53 3.98 -9.00
C THR A 428 10.08 2.70 -8.28
N LEU A 429 10.64 2.44 -7.09
CA LEU A 429 10.32 1.25 -6.30
C LEU A 429 8.86 1.22 -5.79
N ASN A 430 8.20 2.37 -5.69
CA ASN A 430 6.88 2.46 -5.03
C ASN A 430 5.73 2.93 -5.93
N ASN A 431 6.00 3.60 -7.07
CA ASN A 431 4.95 4.18 -7.92
C ASN A 431 4.48 3.26 -9.07
N TYR A 432 4.96 2.03 -9.15
CA TYR A 432 4.77 1.16 -10.33
C TYR A 432 3.31 0.97 -10.75
N GLN A 433 2.39 0.85 -9.86
CA GLN A 433 0.95 0.83 -10.15
C GLN A 433 0.19 1.58 -9.06
N ASP A 434 -0.78 2.37 -9.46
CA ASP A 434 -1.70 2.99 -8.53
C ASP A 434 -2.82 2.02 -8.19
N ILE A 435 -2.61 1.26 -7.11
CA ILE A 435 -3.58 0.32 -6.54
C ILE A 435 -4.00 0.72 -5.12
N ASN A 436 -3.77 2.00 -4.74
CA ASN A 436 -4.06 2.47 -3.39
C ASN A 436 -5.56 2.39 -3.07
N TRP A 437 -6.40 2.60 -4.08
CA TRP A 437 -7.85 2.48 -3.99
C TRP A 437 -8.35 1.05 -3.65
N LEU A 438 -7.53 0.01 -3.84
CA LEU A 438 -7.87 -1.37 -3.52
C LEU A 438 -7.69 -1.72 -2.04
N GLY A 439 -7.23 -0.79 -1.22
CA GLY A 439 -7.08 -0.96 0.21
C GLY A 439 -5.76 -1.56 0.68
N ASN A 440 -5.59 -1.57 2.01
CA ASN A 440 -4.34 -1.94 2.66
C ASN A 440 -3.93 -3.40 2.39
N THR A 441 -4.89 -4.31 2.34
CA THR A 441 -4.65 -5.74 2.10
C THR A 441 -4.07 -5.99 0.72
N THR A 442 -4.69 -5.42 -0.32
CA THR A 442 -4.20 -5.54 -1.69
C THR A 442 -2.85 -4.84 -1.85
N ASN A 443 -2.69 -3.64 -1.30
CA ASN A 443 -1.40 -2.96 -1.30
C ASN A 443 -0.30 -3.77 -0.59
N ALA A 444 -0.59 -4.39 0.57
CA ALA A 444 0.38 -5.24 1.26
C ALA A 444 0.78 -6.47 0.43
N ARG A 445 -0.18 -7.11 -0.27
CA ARG A 445 0.09 -8.26 -1.14
C ARG A 445 0.91 -7.92 -2.38
N TYR A 446 0.67 -6.77 -2.99
CA TYR A 446 1.29 -6.40 -4.26
C TYR A 446 2.47 -5.44 -4.12
N LYS A 447 2.43 -4.52 -3.16
CA LYS A 447 3.49 -3.53 -2.90
C LYS A 447 4.30 -3.79 -1.62
N GLY A 448 3.88 -4.77 -0.82
CA GLY A 448 4.55 -5.10 0.44
C GLY A 448 4.06 -4.28 1.64
N LEU A 449 4.19 -4.88 2.82
CA LEU A 449 3.70 -4.31 4.07
C LEU A 449 4.42 -3.02 4.47
N SER A 450 5.73 -2.92 4.17
CA SER A 450 6.51 -1.70 4.46
C SER A 450 5.98 -0.47 3.71
N TYR A 451 5.50 -0.63 2.49
CA TYR A 451 4.84 0.43 1.74
C TYR A 451 3.56 0.91 2.45
N VAL A 452 2.70 -0.03 2.86
CA VAL A 452 1.46 0.27 3.59
C VAL A 452 1.75 1.00 4.90
N TRP A 453 2.75 0.53 5.67
CA TRP A 453 3.14 1.17 6.92
C TRP A 453 3.67 2.58 6.71
N MET A 454 4.55 2.79 5.72
CA MET A 454 5.06 4.12 5.40
C MET A 454 3.94 5.07 4.98
N ASN A 455 3.02 4.59 4.15
CA ASN A 455 1.83 5.35 3.76
C ASN A 455 1.01 5.79 4.99
N GLN A 456 0.66 4.84 5.85
CA GLN A 456 -0.19 5.12 7.01
C GLN A 456 0.47 6.04 8.06
N LEU A 457 1.79 5.92 8.23
CA LEU A 457 2.54 6.74 9.19
C LEU A 457 2.79 8.18 8.68
N THR A 458 2.73 8.41 7.38
CA THR A 458 3.14 9.69 6.77
C THR A 458 1.97 10.50 6.21
N THR A 459 0.82 9.90 5.97
CA THR A 459 -0.34 10.62 5.45
C THR A 459 -0.98 11.42 6.58
N GLU A 460 -0.93 12.75 6.48
CA GLU A 460 -1.76 13.64 7.27
C GLU A 460 -3.19 13.58 6.72
N VAL A 461 -4.06 12.92 7.46
CA VAL A 461 -5.43 12.63 7.00
C VAL A 461 -6.32 13.85 7.12
N ILE A 462 -6.15 14.63 8.19
CA ILE A 462 -6.92 15.83 8.46
C ILE A 462 -6.01 16.87 9.10
N PRO A 463 -5.93 18.11 8.57
CA PRO A 463 -5.13 19.17 9.16
C PRO A 463 -5.62 19.52 10.56
N LYS A 464 -4.68 19.71 11.48
CA LYS A 464 -5.02 20.10 12.85
C LYS A 464 -5.70 21.48 12.88
N PRO A 465 -6.94 21.60 13.39
CA PRO A 465 -7.61 22.87 13.50
C PRO A 465 -6.93 23.80 14.52
N ASP A 466 -6.96 25.10 14.29
CA ASP A 466 -6.47 26.10 15.22
C ASP A 466 -7.27 26.06 16.54
N GLY A 467 -6.57 26.15 17.65
CA GLY A 467 -7.20 26.12 18.98
C GLY A 467 -7.68 24.73 19.44
N TYR A 468 -7.28 23.64 18.77
CA TYR A 468 -7.61 22.28 19.23
C TYR A 468 -7.07 22.03 20.63
N SER A 469 -7.97 21.90 21.59
CA SER A 469 -7.68 21.59 22.99
C SER A 469 -8.83 20.85 23.65
N LYS A 470 -8.57 20.24 24.80
CA LYS A 470 -9.61 19.55 25.59
C LYS A 470 -10.74 20.50 26.00
N GLU A 471 -10.38 21.70 26.46
CA GLU A 471 -11.32 22.74 26.90
C GLU A 471 -12.23 23.21 25.77
N ARG A 472 -11.71 23.31 24.54
CA ARG A 472 -12.51 23.67 23.36
C ARG A 472 -13.54 22.58 23.05
N LEU A 473 -13.14 21.30 23.09
CA LEU A 473 -14.02 20.16 22.84
C LEU A 473 -15.07 19.97 23.93
N GLU A 474 -14.72 20.23 25.21
CA GLU A 474 -15.69 20.23 26.30
C GLU A 474 -16.77 21.31 26.10
N LYS A 475 -16.42 22.52 25.62
CA LYS A 475 -17.39 23.57 25.27
C LYS A 475 -18.27 23.14 24.09
N ILE A 476 -17.71 22.54 23.05
CA ILE A 476 -18.48 21.99 21.92
C ILE A 476 -19.45 20.92 22.42
N ALA A 477 -18.96 19.98 23.23
CA ALA A 477 -19.79 18.93 23.80
C ALA A 477 -20.97 19.50 24.61
N GLN A 478 -20.74 20.48 25.45
CA GLN A 478 -21.79 21.14 26.24
C GLN A 478 -22.78 21.89 25.35
N LYS A 479 -22.32 22.66 24.35
CA LYS A 479 -23.16 23.38 23.38
C LYS A 479 -24.15 22.45 22.71
N TYR A 480 -23.65 21.33 22.13
CA TYR A 480 -24.51 20.41 21.39
C TYR A 480 -25.28 19.41 22.27
N THR A 481 -24.87 19.20 23.51
CA THR A 481 -25.70 18.49 24.50
C THR A 481 -26.94 19.31 24.85
N ASN A 482 -26.79 20.62 25.07
CA ASN A 482 -27.94 21.51 25.33
C ASN A 482 -28.88 21.51 24.11
N LEU A 483 -28.35 21.69 22.93
CA LEU A 483 -29.12 21.68 21.68
C LEU A 483 -29.84 20.35 21.46
N SER A 484 -29.16 19.20 21.70
CA SER A 484 -29.80 17.90 21.57
C SER A 484 -30.99 17.71 22.54
N ASN A 485 -30.87 18.25 23.76
CA ASN A 485 -31.93 18.24 24.74
C ASN A 485 -33.11 19.10 24.30
N GLU A 486 -32.89 20.26 23.67
CA GLU A 486 -33.97 21.10 23.08
C GLU A 486 -34.67 20.36 21.94
N ILE A 487 -33.92 19.85 20.94
CA ILE A 487 -34.48 19.06 19.84
C ILE A 487 -35.27 17.86 20.35
N ASN A 488 -34.78 17.15 21.36
CA ASN A 488 -35.41 15.94 21.90
C ASN A 488 -36.66 16.21 22.74
N ARG A 489 -36.93 17.44 23.13
CA ARG A 489 -38.24 17.82 23.72
C ARG A 489 -39.36 17.89 22.68
N GLU A 490 -39.00 18.22 21.45
CA GLU A 490 -39.95 18.33 20.33
C GLU A 490 -40.11 17.00 19.58
N ARG A 491 -39.08 16.17 19.50
CA ARG A 491 -39.07 14.90 18.78
C ARG A 491 -39.53 13.74 19.67
N SER A 492 -40.48 12.94 19.16
CA SER A 492 -41.13 11.87 19.93
C SER A 492 -40.58 10.47 19.63
N ASN A 493 -39.98 10.23 18.47
CA ASN A 493 -39.66 8.90 18.01
C ASN A 493 -38.21 8.48 18.35
N TYR A 494 -37.98 7.17 18.38
CA TYR A 494 -36.65 6.59 18.40
C TYR A 494 -36.38 5.94 17.05
N LEU A 495 -35.17 6.15 16.50
CA LEU A 495 -34.84 5.68 15.16
C LEU A 495 -34.84 4.16 15.07
N ASN A 496 -34.43 3.44 16.13
CA ASN A 496 -34.42 1.98 16.18
C ASN A 496 -35.79 1.32 16.23
N ASP A 497 -36.89 2.11 16.37
CA ASP A 497 -38.25 1.61 16.23
C ASP A 497 -38.72 1.54 14.76
N GLN A 498 -37.93 2.06 13.84
CA GLN A 498 -38.20 2.15 12.41
C GLN A 498 -37.17 1.41 11.60
N THR A 499 -37.52 0.99 10.38
CA THR A 499 -36.53 0.47 9.44
C THR A 499 -36.01 1.61 8.55
N VAL A 500 -34.69 1.70 8.41
CA VAL A 500 -34.03 2.65 7.52
C VAL A 500 -33.20 1.88 6.48
N ILE A 501 -33.43 2.20 5.22
CA ILE A 501 -32.75 1.58 4.07
C ILE A 501 -32.01 2.66 3.32
N TYR A 502 -30.67 2.59 3.34
CA TYR A 502 -29.83 3.42 2.47
C TYR A 502 -29.56 2.67 1.18
N ILE A 503 -29.89 3.28 0.04
CA ILE A 503 -29.64 2.75 -1.30
C ILE A 503 -28.70 3.69 -2.02
N LEU A 504 -27.46 3.28 -2.11
CA LEU A 504 -26.48 3.85 -3.03
C LEU A 504 -26.76 3.23 -4.40
N SER A 505 -27.34 4.00 -5.31
CA SER A 505 -27.57 3.58 -6.69
C SER A 505 -26.34 3.91 -7.53
N GLU A 506 -25.62 2.88 -7.89
CA GLU A 506 -24.35 2.97 -8.64
C GLU A 506 -24.49 3.83 -9.89
N SER A 507 -23.64 4.84 -10.01
CA SER A 507 -23.56 5.78 -11.14
C SER A 507 -24.91 6.43 -11.53
N PHE A 508 -25.87 6.54 -10.60
CA PHE A 508 -27.19 7.07 -10.89
C PHE A 508 -27.17 8.59 -11.01
N SER A 509 -27.53 9.10 -12.20
CA SER A 509 -27.78 10.51 -12.47
C SER A 509 -28.70 10.66 -13.67
N ASP A 510 -29.44 11.77 -13.76
CA ASP A 510 -30.30 12.06 -14.91
C ASP A 510 -29.45 12.61 -16.07
N PRO A 511 -29.26 11.86 -17.18
CA PRO A 511 -28.43 12.31 -18.29
C PRO A 511 -28.98 13.55 -18.99
N ARG A 512 -30.29 13.88 -18.85
CA ARG A 512 -30.92 15.09 -19.42
C ARG A 512 -30.42 16.39 -18.77
N LYS A 513 -29.79 16.30 -17.60
CA LYS A 513 -29.16 17.43 -16.89
C LYS A 513 -27.76 17.77 -17.43
N VAL A 514 -27.20 16.91 -18.27
CA VAL A 514 -25.89 17.13 -18.88
C VAL A 514 -26.10 17.93 -20.17
N GLU A 515 -25.37 19.05 -20.31
CA GLU A 515 -25.53 19.96 -21.45
C GLU A 515 -25.29 19.26 -22.80
N GLY A 516 -26.24 19.43 -23.72
CA GLY A 516 -26.15 18.89 -25.07
C GLY A 516 -26.58 17.42 -25.20
N VAL A 517 -27.12 16.80 -24.14
CA VAL A 517 -27.66 15.45 -24.19
C VAL A 517 -29.16 15.50 -24.51
N GLU A 518 -29.56 14.69 -25.48
CA GLU A 518 -30.98 14.52 -25.93
C GLU A 518 -31.31 13.02 -25.86
N LEU A 519 -32.49 12.69 -25.32
CA LEU A 519 -33.02 11.32 -25.26
C LEU A 519 -34.36 11.27 -25.97
N THR A 520 -34.70 10.12 -26.58
CA THR A 520 -36.00 9.87 -27.22
C THR A 520 -37.15 9.76 -26.22
N GLU A 521 -36.83 9.24 -25.00
CA GLU A 521 -37.78 9.04 -23.91
C GLU A 521 -37.16 9.44 -22.57
N ASN A 522 -37.96 9.71 -21.56
CA ASN A 522 -37.53 9.93 -20.19
C ASN A 522 -37.11 8.60 -19.58
N PRO A 523 -35.84 8.39 -19.18
CA PRO A 523 -35.41 7.11 -18.61
C PRO A 523 -35.85 6.88 -17.16
N ILE A 524 -36.29 7.93 -16.43
CA ILE A 524 -36.59 7.85 -14.99
C ILE A 524 -37.93 8.49 -14.61
N PRO A 525 -39.05 8.20 -15.32
CA PRO A 525 -40.33 8.88 -15.08
C PRO A 525 -40.91 8.58 -13.70
N ASN A 526 -40.75 7.38 -13.16
CA ASN A 526 -41.27 6.99 -11.85
C ASN A 526 -40.48 7.65 -10.71
N ILE A 527 -39.11 7.61 -10.79
CA ILE A 527 -38.24 8.28 -9.81
C ILE A 527 -38.49 9.78 -9.82
N GLU A 528 -38.65 10.39 -10.99
CA GLU A 528 -39.00 11.81 -11.10
C GLU A 528 -40.32 12.15 -10.42
N ASN A 529 -41.30 11.26 -10.50
CA ASN A 529 -42.61 11.39 -9.82
C ASN A 529 -42.46 11.27 -8.28
N ILE A 530 -41.63 10.35 -7.82
CA ILE A 530 -41.31 10.22 -6.38
C ILE A 530 -40.63 11.51 -5.90
N MET A 531 -39.67 12.06 -6.65
CA MET A 531 -38.96 13.29 -6.30
C MET A 531 -39.89 14.50 -6.22
N LYS A 532 -40.96 14.57 -7.04
CA LYS A 532 -41.96 15.65 -6.97
C LYS A 532 -42.77 15.62 -5.69
N THR A 533 -43.02 14.45 -5.11
CA THR A 533 -43.95 14.26 -3.99
C THR A 533 -43.24 14.09 -2.65
N HIS A 534 -42.01 13.66 -2.62
CA HIS A 534 -41.22 13.38 -1.41
C HIS A 534 -40.02 14.34 -1.26
N THR A 535 -39.32 14.26 -0.14
CA THR A 535 -38.05 14.95 0.08
C THR A 535 -37.06 14.57 -1.01
N SER A 536 -36.52 15.56 -1.73
CA SER A 536 -35.59 15.32 -2.86
C SER A 536 -34.76 16.52 -3.20
N GLY A 537 -33.72 16.31 -3.97
CA GLY A 537 -32.81 17.36 -4.45
C GLY A 537 -31.60 16.77 -5.15
N GLN A 538 -30.54 17.54 -5.20
CA GLN A 538 -29.24 17.12 -5.67
C GLN A 538 -28.27 16.89 -4.51
N MET A 539 -27.39 15.92 -4.67
CA MET A 539 -26.29 15.63 -3.76
C MET A 539 -24.97 16.01 -4.43
N HIS A 540 -24.12 16.75 -3.72
CA HIS A 540 -22.74 16.94 -4.13
C HIS A 540 -21.94 15.64 -3.93
N SER A 541 -21.33 15.17 -5.02
CA SER A 541 -20.44 14.02 -5.04
C SER A 541 -18.98 14.47 -5.05
N ASP A 542 -18.12 13.80 -4.31
CA ASP A 542 -16.68 14.07 -4.32
C ASP A 542 -15.94 13.33 -5.47
N GLY A 543 -16.67 12.65 -6.35
CA GLY A 543 -16.12 11.86 -7.45
C GLY A 543 -16.85 12.05 -8.78
N TYR A 544 -16.13 11.81 -9.88
CA TYR A 544 -16.68 11.68 -11.22
C TYR A 544 -16.21 10.36 -11.83
N GLY A 545 -17.15 9.51 -12.24
CA GLY A 545 -16.86 8.18 -12.79
C GLY A 545 -16.19 7.23 -11.79
N GLY A 546 -16.36 7.47 -10.48
CA GLY A 546 -15.80 6.67 -9.39
C GLY A 546 -15.80 7.42 -8.07
N GLY A 547 -15.38 6.75 -6.98
CA GLY A 547 -15.39 7.32 -5.64
C GLY A 547 -16.52 6.80 -4.75
N THR A 548 -17.23 5.76 -5.18
CA THR A 548 -18.37 5.14 -4.49
C THR A 548 -18.15 4.94 -2.99
N ALA A 549 -16.99 4.40 -2.59
CA ALA A 549 -16.68 4.15 -1.19
C ALA A 549 -16.57 5.43 -0.33
N ASN A 550 -16.27 6.58 -0.94
CA ASN A 550 -16.22 7.86 -0.22
C ASN A 550 -17.63 8.36 0.10
N MET A 551 -18.56 8.20 -0.85
CA MET A 551 -19.98 8.53 -0.61
C MET A 551 -20.58 7.62 0.44
N GLU A 552 -20.31 6.32 0.34
CA GLU A 552 -20.76 5.30 1.30
C GLU A 552 -20.24 5.59 2.72
N PHE A 553 -18.95 5.95 2.87
CA PHE A 553 -18.37 6.35 4.15
C PHE A 553 -19.10 7.55 4.76
N GLN A 554 -19.30 8.61 3.97
CA GLN A 554 -19.92 9.85 4.44
C GLN A 554 -21.38 9.64 4.85
N THR A 555 -22.14 8.87 4.09
CA THR A 555 -23.56 8.59 4.41
C THR A 555 -23.71 7.78 5.68
N LEU A 556 -22.82 6.82 5.94
CA LEU A 556 -22.83 5.98 7.14
C LEU A 556 -22.32 6.69 8.38
N THR A 557 -21.25 7.49 8.26
CA THR A 557 -20.56 8.11 9.41
C THR A 557 -20.93 9.55 9.65
N SER A 558 -21.47 10.23 8.64
CA SER A 558 -21.71 11.68 8.57
C SER A 558 -20.43 12.52 8.75
N LEU A 559 -19.25 11.95 8.51
CA LEU A 559 -17.98 12.64 8.49
C LEU A 559 -17.71 13.11 7.05
N PRO A 560 -17.68 14.42 6.78
CA PRO A 560 -17.55 14.92 5.41
C PRO A 560 -16.13 14.83 4.86
N PHE A 561 -16.00 14.56 3.56
CA PHE A 561 -14.71 14.47 2.89
C PHE A 561 -13.99 15.82 2.77
N TYR A 562 -14.73 16.92 2.68
CA TYR A 562 -14.16 18.26 2.48
C TYR A 562 -13.26 18.78 3.61
N ASN A 563 -13.32 18.19 4.81
CA ASN A 563 -12.39 18.48 5.91
C ASN A 563 -11.12 17.62 5.87
N ILE A 564 -11.11 16.58 5.04
CA ILE A 564 -10.02 15.63 4.91
C ILE A 564 -8.93 16.22 3.98
N SER A 565 -7.69 15.83 4.21
CA SER A 565 -6.56 16.26 3.38
C SER A 565 -6.75 15.83 1.91
N PRO A 566 -6.44 16.70 0.93
CA PRO A 566 -6.47 16.36 -0.49
C PRO A 566 -5.53 15.19 -0.88
N THR A 567 -4.64 14.79 0.02
CA THR A 567 -3.74 13.65 -0.20
C THR A 567 -4.42 12.30 0.03
N VAL A 568 -5.61 12.30 0.65
CA VAL A 568 -6.44 11.11 0.86
C VAL A 568 -7.30 10.89 -0.37
N SER A 569 -7.32 9.66 -0.88
CA SER A 569 -8.14 9.29 -2.03
C SER A 569 -9.32 8.39 -1.67
N VAL A 570 -9.17 7.53 -0.64
CA VAL A 570 -10.20 6.55 -0.25
C VAL A 570 -10.40 6.54 1.25
N LEU A 571 -11.57 7.00 1.70
CA LEU A 571 -11.90 7.13 3.12
C LEU A 571 -11.93 5.78 3.85
N TYR A 572 -12.46 4.73 3.25
CA TYR A 572 -12.51 3.39 3.86
C TYR A 572 -11.14 2.77 4.13
N THR A 573 -10.15 3.09 3.33
CA THR A 573 -8.83 2.47 3.43
C THR A 573 -7.79 3.35 4.12
N GLU A 574 -7.97 4.67 4.11
CA GLU A 574 -7.01 5.62 4.61
C GLU A 574 -7.46 6.33 5.90
N VAL A 575 -8.76 6.55 6.08
CA VAL A 575 -9.36 7.25 7.24
C VAL A 575 -10.00 6.28 8.23
N PHE A 576 -10.88 5.43 7.76
CA PHE A 576 -11.64 4.49 8.61
C PHE A 576 -10.76 3.66 9.55
N PRO A 577 -9.59 3.12 9.14
CA PRO A 577 -8.70 2.39 10.04
C PRO A 577 -8.16 3.21 11.21
N LYS A 578 -8.11 4.54 11.08
CA LYS A 578 -7.58 5.45 12.11
C LYS A 578 -8.62 5.83 13.17
N ILE A 579 -9.90 5.71 12.86
CA ILE A 579 -10.99 6.01 13.80
C ILE A 579 -11.17 4.83 14.75
N HIS A 580 -11.02 5.06 16.05
CA HIS A 580 -11.17 3.99 17.06
C HIS A 580 -12.64 3.59 17.26
N ASP A 581 -13.48 4.55 17.59
CA ASP A 581 -14.92 4.38 17.78
C ASP A 581 -15.65 5.11 16.63
N VAL A 582 -16.01 4.39 15.60
CA VAL A 582 -16.61 4.97 14.38
C VAL A 582 -18.05 5.42 14.67
N PRO A 583 -18.37 6.73 14.56
CA PRO A 583 -19.76 7.14 14.58
C PRO A 583 -20.47 6.64 13.33
N SER A 584 -21.66 6.12 13.48
CA SER A 584 -22.51 5.70 12.37
C SER A 584 -23.98 5.72 12.77
N ILE A 585 -24.85 6.16 11.87
CA ILE A 585 -26.30 6.07 12.07
C ILE A 585 -26.73 4.62 12.33
N SER A 586 -26.04 3.64 11.74
CA SER A 586 -26.28 2.22 11.95
C SER A 586 -26.03 1.75 13.39
N ASN A 587 -25.23 2.51 14.18
CA ASN A 587 -24.96 2.18 15.59
C ASN A 587 -26.19 2.32 16.49
N THR A 588 -27.25 2.94 15.99
CA THR A 588 -28.58 3.01 16.66
C THR A 588 -29.24 1.63 16.74
N TYR A 589 -28.87 0.70 15.87
CA TYR A 589 -29.44 -0.64 15.76
C TYR A 589 -28.55 -1.70 16.40
N SER A 590 -29.16 -2.77 16.93
CA SER A 590 -28.44 -3.95 17.39
C SER A 590 -27.80 -4.69 16.20
N SER A 591 -26.69 -5.40 16.43
CA SER A 591 -25.95 -6.11 15.36
C SER A 591 -26.86 -6.97 14.48
N LYS A 592 -27.75 -7.80 15.09
CA LYS A 592 -28.66 -8.69 14.37
C LYS A 592 -29.65 -7.99 13.43
N ASN A 593 -29.81 -6.67 13.57
CA ASN A 593 -30.74 -5.86 12.80
C ASN A 593 -30.00 -4.97 11.76
N LYS A 594 -28.73 -5.23 11.50
CA LYS A 594 -27.91 -4.50 10.52
C LYS A 594 -27.47 -5.44 9.42
N ILE A 595 -27.85 -5.13 8.17
CA ILE A 595 -27.56 -5.94 6.99
C ILE A 595 -26.97 -5.04 5.91
N ALA A 596 -25.84 -5.44 5.34
CA ALA A 596 -25.25 -4.81 4.17
C ALA A 596 -25.42 -5.71 2.94
N ILE A 597 -25.70 -5.11 1.78
CA ILE A 597 -25.95 -5.83 0.53
C ILE A 597 -25.15 -5.16 -0.59
N HIS A 598 -24.27 -5.92 -1.24
CA HIS A 598 -23.50 -5.48 -2.40
C HIS A 598 -23.18 -6.66 -3.31
N LEU A 599 -23.88 -6.78 -4.43
CA LEU A 599 -23.74 -7.91 -5.33
C LEU A 599 -22.48 -7.84 -6.22
N ALA A 600 -21.36 -7.52 -5.57
CA ALA A 600 -20.01 -7.57 -6.14
C ALA A 600 -19.01 -8.19 -5.14
N GLY A 601 -17.70 -8.03 -5.38
CA GLY A 601 -16.66 -8.53 -4.48
C GLY A 601 -16.64 -7.78 -3.14
N GLY A 602 -16.95 -8.45 -2.03
CA GLY A 602 -17.04 -7.83 -0.70
C GLY A 602 -15.71 -7.25 -0.17
N ALA A 603 -14.58 -7.70 -0.68
CA ALA A 603 -13.26 -7.19 -0.29
C ALA A 603 -12.88 -5.86 -0.96
N ASN A 604 -13.61 -5.42 -1.99
CA ASN A 604 -13.36 -4.14 -2.63
C ASN A 604 -13.52 -3.01 -1.62
N TYR A 605 -12.56 -2.08 -1.58
CA TYR A 605 -12.48 -0.98 -0.61
C TYR A 605 -12.45 -1.45 0.86
N SER A 606 -12.09 -2.72 1.12
CA SER A 606 -12.13 -3.32 2.46
C SER A 606 -13.52 -3.29 3.11
N ARG A 607 -14.60 -3.37 2.33
CA ARG A 607 -15.99 -3.32 2.83
C ARG A 607 -16.30 -4.42 3.85
N ASP A 608 -15.79 -5.62 3.64
CA ASP A 608 -15.88 -6.74 4.59
C ASP A 608 -15.36 -6.35 5.98
N ILE A 609 -14.24 -5.63 6.05
CA ILE A 609 -13.67 -5.11 7.30
C ILE A 609 -14.54 -3.98 7.86
N VAL A 610 -14.96 -3.05 7.02
CA VAL A 610 -15.78 -1.90 7.42
C VAL A 610 -17.08 -2.36 8.06
N TYR A 611 -17.86 -3.21 7.40
CA TYR A 611 -19.14 -3.70 7.91
C TYR A 611 -18.96 -4.59 9.15
N SER A 612 -17.90 -5.39 9.21
CA SER A 612 -17.53 -6.14 10.42
C SER A 612 -17.26 -5.21 11.61
N ARG A 613 -16.48 -4.14 11.42
CA ARG A 613 -16.19 -3.17 12.50
C ARG A 613 -17.40 -2.35 12.92
N LEU A 614 -18.33 -2.09 12.00
CA LEU A 614 -19.61 -1.47 12.29
C LEU A 614 -20.62 -2.46 12.91
N ASN A 615 -20.22 -3.71 13.18
CA ASN A 615 -21.05 -4.78 13.76
C ASN A 615 -22.29 -5.10 12.94
N PHE A 616 -22.22 -5.15 11.62
CA PHE A 616 -23.29 -5.73 10.80
C PHE A 616 -23.29 -7.25 10.99
N SER A 617 -24.48 -7.87 11.14
CA SER A 617 -24.61 -9.33 11.25
C SER A 617 -24.32 -10.01 9.93
N ASP A 618 -24.76 -9.37 8.84
CA ASP A 618 -24.70 -9.94 7.51
C ASP A 618 -24.13 -8.94 6.51
N PHE A 619 -23.25 -9.42 5.65
CA PHE A 619 -22.82 -8.74 4.46
C PHE A 619 -23.04 -9.66 3.26
N ILE A 620 -24.14 -9.45 2.56
CA ILE A 620 -24.57 -10.25 1.42
C ILE A 620 -23.88 -9.75 0.17
N THR A 621 -23.13 -10.64 -0.48
CA THR A 621 -22.36 -10.35 -1.70
C THR A 621 -22.71 -11.34 -2.79
N ILE A 622 -22.20 -11.13 -4.01
CA ILE A 622 -22.39 -12.05 -5.13
C ILE A 622 -21.94 -13.49 -4.82
N ASN A 623 -21.02 -13.66 -3.86
CA ASN A 623 -20.50 -14.97 -3.44
C ASN A 623 -21.28 -15.62 -2.29
N THR A 624 -22.32 -14.96 -1.79
CA THR A 624 -23.18 -15.50 -0.72
C THR A 624 -23.99 -16.67 -1.25
N LYS A 625 -23.98 -17.79 -0.54
CA LYS A 625 -24.72 -19.00 -0.97
C LYS A 625 -26.24 -18.83 -0.81
N GLY A 626 -26.99 -19.36 -1.75
CA GLY A 626 -28.46 -19.43 -1.68
C GLY A 626 -29.19 -18.20 -2.21
N ILE A 627 -28.48 -17.17 -2.73
CA ILE A 627 -29.11 -16.05 -3.41
C ILE A 627 -29.28 -16.32 -4.90
N THR A 628 -30.36 -15.78 -5.48
CA THR A 628 -30.58 -15.79 -6.93
C THR A 628 -30.33 -14.40 -7.49
N VAL A 629 -29.46 -14.29 -8.47
CA VAL A 629 -29.09 -13.00 -9.07
C VAL A 629 -29.36 -13.03 -10.57
N ARG A 630 -30.27 -12.18 -11.04
CA ARG A 630 -30.44 -11.85 -12.47
C ARG A 630 -29.48 -10.72 -12.83
N LYS A 631 -29.16 -10.62 -14.08
CA LYS A 631 -28.33 -9.53 -14.63
C LYS A 631 -29.16 -8.68 -15.59
N GLU A 632 -28.86 -7.38 -15.56
CA GLU A 632 -29.20 -6.46 -16.64
C GLU A 632 -27.89 -5.92 -17.22
N GLY A 633 -27.79 -5.98 -18.55
CA GLY A 633 -26.49 -5.84 -19.18
C GLY A 633 -25.53 -6.93 -18.66
N ILE A 634 -24.39 -6.53 -18.11
CA ILE A 634 -23.39 -7.46 -17.57
C ILE A 634 -23.39 -7.58 -16.04
N SER A 635 -24.07 -6.65 -15.36
CA SER A 635 -24.04 -6.50 -13.91
C SER A 635 -25.30 -7.11 -13.24
N PRO A 636 -25.24 -7.46 -11.95
CA PRO A 636 -26.43 -7.78 -11.16
C PRO A 636 -27.48 -6.69 -11.25
N SER A 637 -28.75 -7.10 -11.47
CA SER A 637 -29.86 -6.15 -11.59
C SER A 637 -30.23 -5.51 -10.25
N ASP A 638 -30.75 -4.30 -10.29
CA ASP A 638 -31.30 -3.61 -9.13
C ASP A 638 -32.51 -4.37 -8.56
N GLU A 639 -33.34 -4.96 -9.43
CA GLU A 639 -34.44 -5.85 -9.02
C GLU A 639 -33.94 -7.00 -8.13
N SER A 640 -32.86 -7.69 -8.52
CA SER A 640 -32.28 -8.77 -7.70
C SER A 640 -31.78 -8.26 -6.36
N THR A 641 -31.16 -7.07 -6.34
CA THR A 641 -30.66 -6.44 -5.13
C THR A 641 -31.82 -6.08 -4.18
N TYR A 642 -32.88 -5.52 -4.71
CA TYR A 642 -34.09 -5.13 -3.94
C TYR A 642 -34.86 -6.35 -3.43
N ASN A 643 -34.97 -7.43 -4.20
CA ASN A 643 -35.58 -8.69 -3.74
C ASN A 643 -34.80 -9.25 -2.53
N ILE A 644 -33.49 -9.19 -2.51
CA ILE A 644 -32.70 -9.61 -1.34
C ILE A 644 -32.99 -8.71 -0.12
N VAL A 645 -33.24 -7.42 -0.29
CA VAL A 645 -33.69 -6.56 0.81
C VAL A 645 -35.00 -7.03 1.34
N LEU A 646 -36.01 -7.28 0.46
CA LEU A 646 -37.36 -7.76 0.83
C LEU A 646 -37.30 -9.11 1.57
N ASP A 647 -36.47 -10.04 1.10
CA ASP A 647 -36.31 -11.36 1.72
C ASP A 647 -35.69 -11.30 3.14
N ASN A 648 -34.97 -10.22 3.45
CA ASN A 648 -34.32 -10.04 4.75
C ASN A 648 -35.03 -9.04 5.68
N LEU A 649 -36.15 -8.47 5.25
CA LEU A 649 -37.02 -7.68 6.13
C LEU A 649 -37.73 -8.57 7.14
N ASN A 650 -37.68 -8.18 8.42
CA ASN A 650 -38.44 -8.83 9.47
C ASN A 650 -39.70 -8.01 9.86
N ASP A 651 -40.67 -8.66 10.43
CA ASP A 651 -42.01 -8.03 10.74
C ASP A 651 -42.03 -7.29 12.09
N LYS A 652 -41.01 -7.42 12.94
CA LYS A 652 -41.11 -7.09 14.37
C LYS A 652 -40.26 -5.96 14.86
N THR A 653 -39.08 -5.78 14.31
CA THR A 653 -38.08 -4.82 14.83
C THR A 653 -37.57 -3.86 13.77
N GLY A 654 -37.16 -2.66 14.17
CA GLY A 654 -36.45 -1.75 13.28
C GLY A 654 -35.13 -2.35 12.81
N GLN A 655 -34.84 -2.19 11.53
CA GLN A 655 -33.63 -2.68 10.89
C GLN A 655 -32.90 -1.55 10.16
N PHE A 656 -31.59 -1.72 9.96
CA PHE A 656 -30.81 -0.86 9.11
C PHE A 656 -30.21 -1.65 7.94
N PHE A 657 -30.50 -1.20 6.73
CA PHE A 657 -29.92 -1.76 5.51
C PHE A 657 -28.97 -0.74 4.87
N SER A 658 -27.78 -1.20 4.52
CA SER A 658 -26.85 -0.48 3.65
C SER A 658 -26.76 -1.24 2.33
N VAL A 659 -27.34 -0.68 1.28
CA VAL A 659 -27.50 -1.33 -0.02
C VAL A 659 -26.71 -0.56 -1.07
N MET A 660 -25.85 -1.25 -1.82
CA MET A 660 -25.10 -0.70 -2.92
C MET A 660 -25.41 -1.52 -4.16
N THR A 661 -26.03 -0.89 -5.17
CA THR A 661 -26.39 -1.57 -6.41
C THR A 661 -25.19 -1.67 -7.36
N MET A 662 -25.35 -2.39 -8.47
CA MET A 662 -24.30 -2.60 -9.45
C MET A 662 -24.75 -2.42 -10.91
N GLN A 663 -26.04 -2.30 -11.17
CA GLN A 663 -26.61 -2.38 -12.50
C GLN A 663 -26.03 -1.35 -13.47
N ASN A 664 -25.88 -0.11 -13.02
CA ASN A 664 -25.38 1.01 -13.84
C ASN A 664 -23.86 1.14 -13.86
N HIS A 665 -23.11 0.16 -13.29
CA HIS A 665 -21.66 0.17 -13.30
C HIS A 665 -21.09 -0.09 -14.71
N THR A 666 -20.03 0.64 -15.07
CA THR A 666 -19.27 0.43 -16.31
C THR A 666 -18.71 -1.02 -16.41
N PRO A 667 -18.53 -1.60 -17.61
CA PRO A 667 -18.82 -1.04 -18.94
C PRO A 667 -20.30 -1.17 -19.32
N TRP A 668 -20.84 -0.16 -19.98
CA TRP A 668 -22.20 -0.15 -20.49
C TRP A 668 -22.21 -0.86 -21.85
N LEU A 669 -22.81 -2.04 -21.89
CA LEU A 669 -22.99 -2.89 -23.06
C LEU A 669 -24.49 -3.13 -23.22
N GLU A 670 -24.88 -4.02 -24.14
CA GLU A 670 -26.26 -4.33 -24.47
C GLU A 670 -27.25 -4.19 -23.31
N ALA A 671 -28.27 -3.36 -23.48
CA ALA A 671 -29.30 -3.12 -22.49
C ALA A 671 -30.65 -2.79 -23.15
N ASN A 672 -31.77 -3.10 -22.47
CA ASN A 672 -33.13 -2.83 -22.91
C ASN A 672 -33.71 -1.66 -22.10
N PRO A 673 -34.78 -0.97 -22.64
CA PRO A 673 -35.47 -1.25 -23.90
C PRO A 673 -34.75 -0.70 -25.13
N GLU A 674 -34.83 -1.37 -26.25
CA GLU A 674 -34.22 -0.93 -27.52
C GLU A 674 -34.84 0.37 -28.07
N THR A 675 -36.05 0.71 -27.62
CA THR A 675 -36.78 1.95 -28.08
C THR A 675 -36.17 3.21 -27.52
N LEU A 676 -35.48 3.14 -26.37
CA LEU A 676 -34.80 4.28 -25.79
C LEU A 676 -33.46 4.51 -26.48
N ASP A 677 -33.32 5.70 -27.06
CA ASP A 677 -32.12 6.14 -27.76
C ASP A 677 -31.67 7.49 -27.23
N ALA A 678 -30.38 7.79 -27.35
CA ALA A 678 -29.74 8.98 -26.79
C ALA A 678 -28.63 9.51 -27.70
N LYS A 679 -28.42 10.83 -27.68
CA LYS A 679 -27.36 11.51 -28.44
C LYS A 679 -26.82 12.68 -27.64
N GLY A 680 -25.49 12.83 -27.62
CA GLY A 680 -24.80 13.99 -27.06
C GLY A 680 -24.21 14.88 -28.14
N LYS A 681 -24.37 16.20 -28.02
CA LYS A 681 -23.76 17.17 -28.94
C LYS A 681 -22.24 17.17 -28.75
N GLY A 682 -21.54 16.82 -29.83
CA GLY A 682 -20.08 16.76 -29.83
C GLY A 682 -19.50 15.46 -29.23
N PHE A 683 -20.34 14.45 -28.92
CA PHE A 683 -19.91 13.16 -28.49
C PHE A 683 -19.43 12.30 -29.66
N SER A 684 -18.41 11.50 -29.43
CA SER A 684 -17.98 10.47 -30.36
C SER A 684 -19.01 9.33 -30.46
N ASP A 685 -18.89 8.49 -31.49
CA ASP A 685 -19.78 7.32 -31.66
C ASP A 685 -19.69 6.34 -30.45
N GLU A 686 -18.51 6.19 -29.86
CA GLU A 686 -18.31 5.37 -28.66
C GLU A 686 -19.01 5.96 -27.42
N GLU A 687 -18.90 7.28 -27.21
CA GLU A 687 -19.57 8.00 -26.11
C GLU A 687 -21.09 7.97 -26.27
N ASN A 688 -21.59 8.14 -27.48
CA ASN A 688 -23.03 8.01 -27.78
C ASN A 688 -23.53 6.59 -27.52
N SER A 689 -22.77 5.56 -27.93
CA SER A 689 -23.12 4.18 -27.67
C SER A 689 -23.19 3.87 -26.16
N LYS A 690 -22.23 4.35 -25.39
CA LYS A 690 -22.23 4.24 -23.93
C LYS A 690 -23.42 4.95 -23.29
N LEU A 691 -23.73 6.16 -23.77
CA LEU A 691 -24.88 6.96 -23.30
C LEU A 691 -26.21 6.25 -23.54
N ILE A 692 -26.42 5.63 -24.71
CA ILE A 692 -27.60 4.85 -25.05
C ILE A 692 -27.76 3.69 -24.06
N PHE A 693 -26.76 2.85 -23.91
CA PHE A 693 -26.86 1.68 -23.04
C PHE A 693 -27.00 2.05 -21.55
N TYR A 694 -26.29 3.09 -21.10
CA TYR A 694 -26.46 3.64 -19.78
C TYR A 694 -27.91 4.12 -19.51
N SER A 695 -28.48 4.89 -20.46
CA SER A 695 -29.86 5.39 -20.36
C SER A 695 -30.91 4.26 -20.33
N ARG A 696 -30.68 3.18 -21.07
CA ARG A 696 -31.52 1.97 -21.04
C ARG A 696 -31.43 1.27 -19.67
N LEU A 697 -30.23 1.15 -19.08
CA LEU A 697 -30.09 0.58 -17.72
C LEU A 697 -30.77 1.45 -16.67
N LEU A 698 -30.71 2.78 -16.78
CA LEU A 698 -31.46 3.68 -15.90
C LEU A 698 -32.98 3.45 -15.96
N SER A 699 -33.52 3.16 -17.14
CA SER A 699 -34.96 2.82 -17.29
C SER A 699 -35.32 1.54 -16.52
N GLN A 700 -34.43 0.57 -16.46
CA GLN A 700 -34.61 -0.62 -15.63
C GLN A 700 -34.50 -0.28 -14.13
N THR A 701 -33.52 0.57 -13.74
CA THR A 701 -33.41 1.09 -12.37
C THR A 701 -34.69 1.79 -11.92
N ASP A 702 -35.28 2.62 -12.77
CA ASP A 702 -36.54 3.34 -12.52
C ASP A 702 -37.68 2.40 -12.23
N THR A 703 -37.88 1.39 -13.08
CA THR A 703 -38.94 0.38 -12.94
C THR A 703 -38.73 -0.49 -11.69
N ALA A 704 -37.50 -0.93 -11.44
CA ALA A 704 -37.19 -1.75 -10.27
C ALA A 704 -37.38 -0.96 -8.97
N THR A 705 -37.00 0.33 -8.95
CA THR A 705 -37.16 1.20 -7.78
C THR A 705 -38.66 1.44 -7.48
N GLN A 706 -39.50 1.73 -8.49
CA GLN A 706 -40.95 1.88 -8.32
C GLN A 706 -41.55 0.60 -7.71
N SER A 707 -41.27 -0.56 -8.28
CA SER A 707 -41.79 -1.85 -7.83
C SER A 707 -41.36 -2.18 -6.40
N PHE A 708 -40.13 -1.84 -6.05
CA PHE A 708 -39.60 -2.00 -4.69
C PHE A 708 -40.35 -1.14 -3.68
N LEU A 709 -40.54 0.16 -3.94
CA LEU A 709 -41.25 1.07 -3.06
C LEU A 709 -42.73 0.69 -2.93
N GLU A 710 -43.34 0.22 -4.02
CA GLU A 710 -44.73 -0.33 -3.97
C GLU A 710 -44.84 -1.59 -3.07
N SER A 711 -43.78 -2.41 -3.07
CA SER A 711 -43.72 -3.59 -2.18
C SER A 711 -43.58 -3.16 -0.72
N LEU A 712 -42.70 -2.18 -0.45
CA LEU A 712 -42.49 -1.62 0.89
C LEU A 712 -43.74 -0.90 1.42
N SER A 713 -44.54 -0.28 0.56
CA SER A 713 -45.79 0.42 0.96
C SER A 713 -46.85 -0.51 1.53
N LYS A 714 -46.78 -1.83 1.24
CA LYS A 714 -47.70 -2.85 1.71
C LYS A 714 -47.33 -3.44 3.07
N ILE A 715 -46.16 -3.09 3.59
CA ILE A 715 -45.60 -3.62 4.84
C ILE A 715 -46.11 -2.78 6.02
N ASP A 716 -46.76 -3.43 7.01
CA ASP A 716 -47.25 -2.78 8.23
C ASP A 716 -46.12 -2.53 9.24
N LYS A 717 -45.18 -1.67 8.85
CA LYS A 717 -44.02 -1.28 9.63
C LYS A 717 -43.50 0.03 9.06
N LYS A 718 -43.07 0.97 9.92
CA LYS A 718 -42.46 2.22 9.45
C LYS A 718 -41.15 1.99 8.74
N ILE A 719 -41.06 2.35 7.47
CA ILE A 719 -39.88 2.20 6.63
C ILE A 719 -39.54 3.54 5.98
N THR A 720 -38.30 3.95 6.09
CA THR A 720 -37.74 5.13 5.38
C THR A 720 -36.62 4.68 4.46
N VAL A 721 -36.66 5.09 3.19
CA VAL A 721 -35.67 4.81 2.17
C VAL A 721 -34.95 6.09 1.80
N VAL A 722 -33.65 6.09 1.89
CA VAL A 722 -32.76 7.13 1.33
C VAL A 722 -32.13 6.57 0.06
N PHE A 723 -32.49 7.12 -1.08
CA PHE A 723 -31.96 6.74 -2.39
C PHE A 723 -31.10 7.88 -2.93
N TYR A 724 -29.89 7.57 -3.35
CA TYR A 724 -28.96 8.56 -3.92
C TYR A 724 -28.03 7.94 -4.94
N GLY A 725 -27.66 8.73 -5.97
CA GLY A 725 -26.57 8.38 -6.87
C GLY A 725 -25.23 8.77 -6.27
N ASP A 726 -24.23 7.90 -6.39
CA ASP A 726 -22.91 8.14 -5.78
C ASP A 726 -22.06 9.12 -6.61
N HIS A 727 -22.06 9.00 -7.93
CA HIS A 727 -21.36 9.88 -8.87
C HIS A 727 -21.98 9.78 -10.27
N LEU A 728 -21.65 10.74 -11.15
CA LEU A 728 -22.01 10.62 -12.55
C LEU A 728 -21.20 9.49 -13.21
N PRO A 729 -21.76 8.81 -14.23
CA PRO A 729 -21.01 7.84 -15.02
C PRO A 729 -19.87 8.54 -15.77
N GLY A 730 -18.68 7.92 -15.78
CA GLY A 730 -17.52 8.46 -16.47
C GLY A 730 -17.55 8.25 -17.99
N LEU A 731 -18.66 8.65 -18.63
CA LEU A 731 -18.88 8.47 -20.07
C LEU A 731 -18.94 9.78 -20.85
N TYR A 732 -19.11 10.92 -20.18
CA TYR A 732 -19.29 12.21 -20.81
C TYR A 732 -17.94 12.83 -21.19
N PRO A 733 -17.79 13.45 -22.39
CA PRO A 733 -16.59 14.19 -22.71
C PRO A 733 -16.45 15.44 -21.81
N GLU A 734 -15.23 15.88 -21.57
CA GLU A 734 -14.93 17.05 -20.74
C GLU A 734 -15.65 18.32 -21.21
N SER A 735 -15.90 18.43 -22.56
CA SER A 735 -16.63 19.54 -23.16
C SER A 735 -18.07 19.68 -22.67
N ALA A 736 -18.71 18.59 -22.18
CA ALA A 736 -20.09 18.62 -21.69
C ALA A 736 -20.24 19.44 -20.38
N PHE A 737 -19.14 19.63 -19.65
CA PHE A 737 -19.13 20.38 -18.39
C PHE A 737 -18.46 21.75 -18.47
N LYS A 738 -18.05 22.17 -19.67
CA LYS A 738 -17.28 23.42 -19.86
C LYS A 738 -18.00 24.68 -19.34
N ASN A 739 -19.31 24.75 -19.50
CA ASN A 739 -20.11 25.91 -19.09
C ASN A 739 -20.54 25.84 -17.62
N ASN A 740 -20.61 24.64 -17.04
CA ASN A 740 -20.94 24.42 -15.65
C ASN A 740 -20.09 23.25 -15.09
N PRO A 741 -18.83 23.49 -14.68
CA PRO A 741 -17.95 22.45 -14.18
C PRO A 741 -18.45 21.74 -12.91
N GLU A 742 -19.24 22.41 -12.09
CA GLU A 742 -19.81 21.85 -10.86
C GLU A 742 -20.85 20.75 -11.13
N SER A 743 -21.52 20.79 -12.28
CA SER A 743 -22.57 19.82 -12.64
C SER A 743 -22.05 18.39 -12.79
N GLN A 744 -20.75 18.20 -13.08
CA GLN A 744 -20.14 16.87 -13.14
C GLN A 744 -20.09 16.17 -11.76
N TYR A 745 -20.31 16.92 -10.67
CA TYR A 745 -20.27 16.44 -9.29
C TYR A 745 -21.65 16.47 -8.62
N GLN A 746 -22.74 16.52 -9.37
CA GLN A 746 -24.09 16.59 -8.83
C GLN A 746 -24.92 15.39 -9.27
N THR A 747 -25.38 14.59 -8.27
CA THR A 747 -26.28 13.46 -8.47
C THR A 747 -27.65 13.75 -7.86
N ASP A 748 -28.63 12.90 -8.13
CA ASP A 748 -29.97 13.05 -7.61
C ASP A 748 -30.19 12.18 -6.36
N TYR A 749 -31.02 12.67 -5.43
CA TYR A 749 -31.46 11.91 -4.27
C TYR A 749 -32.95 12.11 -3.98
N PHE A 750 -33.55 11.13 -3.27
CA PHE A 750 -34.82 11.29 -2.60
C PHE A 750 -34.87 10.53 -1.26
N ILE A 751 -35.73 10.99 -0.34
CA ILE A 751 -36.06 10.27 0.89
C ILE A 751 -37.57 9.97 0.87
N TRP A 752 -37.91 8.68 0.82
CA TRP A 752 -39.25 8.16 0.79
C TRP A 752 -39.60 7.47 2.11
N SER A 753 -40.86 7.57 2.55
CA SER A 753 -41.35 6.82 3.70
C SER A 753 -42.72 6.20 3.37
N ASN A 754 -43.01 4.99 3.87
CA ASN A 754 -44.31 4.34 3.71
C ASN A 754 -45.35 4.85 4.70
N PHE A 755 -45.05 5.89 5.43
CA PHE A 755 -45.95 6.54 6.40
C PHE A 755 -45.96 8.07 6.16
N ASP A 756 -46.90 8.76 6.77
CA ASP A 756 -46.96 10.22 6.66
C ASP A 756 -45.75 10.87 7.32
N ALA A 757 -44.92 11.49 6.50
CA ALA A 757 -43.66 12.13 6.88
C ALA A 757 -43.53 13.49 6.18
N PRO A 758 -42.93 14.49 6.83
CA PRO A 758 -42.76 15.82 6.23
C PRO A 758 -41.91 15.76 4.96
N LYS A 759 -42.27 16.53 3.94
CA LYS A 759 -41.42 16.81 2.81
C LYS A 759 -40.43 17.91 3.17
N LEU A 760 -39.17 17.55 3.37
CA LEU A 760 -38.09 18.50 3.66
C LEU A 760 -37.65 19.23 2.39
N ASN A 761 -37.19 20.46 2.54
CA ASN A 761 -36.72 21.28 1.43
C ASN A 761 -35.21 21.54 1.52
N TYR A 762 -34.42 20.60 1.01
CA TYR A 762 -32.98 20.70 0.89
C TYR A 762 -32.58 20.44 -0.57
N PRO A 763 -32.60 21.46 -1.44
CA PRO A 763 -32.38 21.29 -2.88
C PRO A 763 -30.96 20.85 -3.23
N LEU A 764 -29.97 21.13 -2.39
CA LEU A 764 -28.58 20.71 -2.54
C LEU A 764 -28.03 20.31 -1.18
N VAL A 765 -27.45 19.12 -1.08
CA VAL A 765 -26.88 18.55 0.14
C VAL A 765 -25.53 17.90 -0.13
N ASN A 766 -24.74 17.66 0.92
CA ASN A 766 -23.61 16.75 0.85
C ASN A 766 -24.02 15.34 1.28
N SER A 767 -23.29 14.32 0.87
CA SER A 767 -23.57 12.92 1.25
C SER A 767 -23.56 12.71 2.78
N SER A 768 -22.75 13.47 3.52
CA SER A 768 -22.69 13.45 5.00
C SER A 768 -23.95 14.01 5.68
N ASP A 769 -24.82 14.72 4.97
CA ASP A 769 -26.02 15.35 5.54
C ASP A 769 -27.20 14.37 5.71
N PHE A 770 -27.20 13.23 4.99
CA PHE A 770 -28.36 12.32 4.96
C PHE A 770 -28.78 11.82 6.34
N SER A 771 -27.83 11.57 7.25
CA SER A 771 -28.19 11.14 8.60
C SER A 771 -29.02 12.20 9.36
N ALA A 772 -28.64 13.48 9.28
CA ALA A 772 -29.40 14.58 9.88
C ALA A 772 -30.81 14.69 9.28
N MET A 773 -30.91 14.55 7.94
CA MET A 773 -32.18 14.54 7.21
C MET A 773 -33.09 13.38 7.65
N VAL A 774 -32.55 12.16 7.83
CA VAL A 774 -33.29 11.00 8.29
C VAL A 774 -33.85 11.24 9.69
N PHE A 775 -33.05 11.77 10.62
CA PHE A 775 -33.52 12.11 11.96
C PHE A 775 -34.60 13.19 11.95
N GLU A 776 -34.54 14.16 11.03
CA GLU A 776 -35.55 15.19 10.86
C GLU A 776 -36.83 14.60 10.24
N GLN A 777 -36.72 13.87 9.13
CA GLN A 777 -37.82 13.25 8.39
C GLN A 777 -38.66 12.28 9.28
N THR A 778 -37.97 11.49 10.13
CA THR A 778 -38.57 10.48 10.99
C THR A 778 -39.00 11.03 12.35
N ASN A 779 -38.81 12.32 12.62
CA ASN A 779 -39.04 12.98 13.91
C ASN A 779 -38.35 12.22 15.07
N SER A 780 -37.11 11.73 14.83
CA SER A 780 -36.40 10.89 15.79
C SER A 780 -35.44 11.71 16.67
N LYS A 781 -35.30 11.27 17.92
CA LYS A 781 -34.37 11.87 18.91
C LYS A 781 -32.94 11.73 18.49
N VAL A 782 -32.12 12.74 18.82
CA VAL A 782 -30.71 12.84 18.38
C VAL A 782 -29.72 12.82 19.55
N SER A 783 -28.49 12.41 19.28
CA SER A 783 -27.33 12.65 20.16
C SER A 783 -26.79 14.06 19.98
N PRO A 784 -25.87 14.52 20.85
CA PRO A 784 -25.16 15.80 20.63
C PRO A 784 -24.48 15.87 19.27
N TYR A 785 -23.87 14.81 18.78
CA TYR A 785 -23.28 14.73 17.45
C TYR A 785 -24.29 15.00 16.34
N TYR A 786 -25.45 14.35 16.36
CA TYR A 786 -26.48 14.57 15.35
C TYR A 786 -27.24 15.89 15.54
N ALA A 787 -27.20 16.51 16.73
CA ALA A 787 -27.63 17.88 16.91
C ALA A 787 -26.68 18.87 16.20
N LEU A 788 -25.37 18.68 16.31
CA LEU A 788 -24.37 19.42 15.52
C LEU A 788 -24.64 19.25 14.02
N LEU A 789 -24.83 18.02 13.54
CA LEU A 789 -25.11 17.74 12.11
C LEU A 789 -26.42 18.36 11.63
N THR A 790 -27.42 18.50 12.50
CA THR A 790 -28.67 19.23 12.19
C THR A 790 -28.39 20.71 11.90
N GLU A 791 -27.51 21.36 12.68
CA GLU A 791 -27.11 22.73 12.42
C GLU A 791 -26.23 22.86 11.18
N VAL A 792 -25.33 21.89 10.94
CA VAL A 792 -24.53 21.84 9.71
C VAL A 792 -25.44 21.76 8.49
N LEU A 793 -26.40 20.84 8.46
CA LEU A 793 -27.38 20.71 7.37
C LEU A 793 -28.09 22.03 7.09
N LYS A 794 -28.55 22.72 8.13
CA LYS A 794 -29.35 23.94 7.99
C LYS A 794 -28.54 25.18 7.62
N LYS A 795 -27.31 25.30 8.11
CA LYS A 795 -26.56 26.56 8.07
C LYS A 795 -25.16 26.47 7.43
N ALA A 796 -24.52 25.31 7.46
CA ALA A 796 -23.10 25.16 7.19
C ALA A 796 -22.76 23.95 6.30
N SER A 797 -23.70 23.46 5.48
CA SER A 797 -23.43 22.44 4.47
C SER A 797 -22.34 22.90 3.50
N VAL A 798 -21.51 21.98 3.04
CA VAL A 798 -20.28 22.23 2.24
C VAL A 798 -20.53 23.05 0.99
N ASP A 799 -21.69 22.92 0.39
CA ASP A 799 -22.01 23.58 -0.88
C ASP A 799 -22.32 25.08 -0.74
N LYS A 800 -22.26 25.59 0.48
CA LYS A 800 -22.45 27.02 0.77
C LYS A 800 -21.10 27.73 0.77
N LYS A 801 -20.84 28.44 -0.32
CA LYS A 801 -19.61 29.26 -0.48
C LYS A 801 -19.63 30.42 0.52
N ALA A 802 -18.44 30.75 1.09
CA ALA A 802 -18.21 31.86 2.00
C ALA A 802 -19.09 31.84 3.27
N LEU A 803 -18.87 30.82 4.11
CA LEU A 803 -19.49 30.78 5.44
C LEU A 803 -18.95 31.92 6.33
N GLU A 804 -19.84 32.68 6.96
CA GLU A 804 -19.50 33.77 7.88
C GLU A 804 -20.29 33.62 9.21
N GLY A 805 -19.77 34.22 10.27
CA GLY A 805 -20.44 34.30 11.57
C GLY A 805 -20.78 32.92 12.16
N GLU A 806 -22.05 32.72 12.53
CA GLU A 806 -22.54 31.48 13.15
C GLU A 806 -22.33 30.25 12.27
N ALA A 807 -22.53 30.36 10.95
CA ALA A 807 -22.33 29.26 10.03
C ALA A 807 -20.88 28.80 9.98
N GLN A 808 -19.95 29.73 9.99
CA GLN A 808 -18.51 29.41 10.07
C GLN A 808 -18.15 28.72 11.38
N GLU A 809 -18.69 29.21 12.53
CA GLU A 809 -18.45 28.58 13.84
C GLU A 809 -18.94 27.12 13.86
N ILE A 810 -20.12 26.84 13.29
CA ILE A 810 -20.68 25.49 13.19
C ILE A 810 -19.77 24.59 12.34
N ALA A 811 -19.28 25.07 11.20
CA ALA A 811 -18.37 24.33 10.34
C ALA A 811 -17.03 24.04 11.04
N GLU A 812 -16.49 25.01 11.79
CA GLU A 812 -15.28 24.82 12.61
C GLU A 812 -15.51 23.84 13.75
N ASP A 813 -16.65 23.88 14.43
CA ASP A 813 -17.01 22.91 15.46
C ASP A 813 -17.06 21.48 14.89
N LEU A 814 -17.64 21.27 13.69
CA LEU A 814 -17.63 19.96 13.02
C LEU A 814 -16.21 19.51 12.69
N LYS A 815 -15.40 20.39 12.12
CA LYS A 815 -13.99 20.08 11.79
C LYS A 815 -13.19 19.71 13.04
N MET A 816 -13.47 20.36 14.18
CA MET A 816 -12.85 20.06 15.46
C MET A 816 -13.21 18.68 15.98
N VAL A 817 -14.49 18.30 15.89
CA VAL A 817 -15.01 16.95 16.24
C VAL A 817 -14.39 15.88 15.34
N GLU A 818 -14.37 16.12 14.05
CA GLU A 818 -13.80 15.19 13.06
C GLU A 818 -12.30 14.99 13.29
N TYR A 819 -11.55 16.06 13.54
CA TYR A 819 -10.14 15.96 13.87
C TYR A 819 -9.90 15.14 15.14
N ASP A 820 -10.70 15.35 16.19
CA ASP A 820 -10.58 14.61 17.45
C ASP A 820 -10.78 13.10 17.27
N LEU A 821 -11.73 12.73 16.39
CA LEU A 821 -12.02 11.32 16.05
C LEU A 821 -10.92 10.65 15.26
N ILE A 822 -10.34 11.35 14.27
CA ILE A 822 -9.47 10.75 13.24
C ILE A 822 -7.99 10.83 13.62
N SER A 823 -7.53 12.01 14.06
CA SER A 823 -6.11 12.30 14.26
C SER A 823 -5.81 12.94 15.63
N GLY A 824 -6.85 13.29 16.39
CA GLY A 824 -6.76 13.93 17.68
C GLY A 824 -6.48 12.96 18.82
N LYS A 825 -6.80 13.41 20.04
CA LYS A 825 -6.56 12.64 21.27
C LYS A 825 -7.80 11.91 21.79
N GLY A 826 -8.94 12.02 21.09
CA GLY A 826 -10.19 11.41 21.52
C GLY A 826 -10.71 11.98 22.84
N TYR A 827 -10.79 13.29 22.93
CA TYR A 827 -11.27 13.98 24.15
C TYR A 827 -12.78 13.88 24.32
N LEU A 828 -13.53 13.73 23.20
CA LEU A 828 -14.96 13.56 23.24
C LEU A 828 -15.37 12.21 23.82
N SER A 829 -16.34 12.20 24.72
CA SER A 829 -16.87 10.98 25.30
C SER A 829 -17.73 10.20 24.30
N LYS A 830 -17.88 8.88 24.51
CA LYS A 830 -18.78 8.04 23.69
C LYS A 830 -20.23 8.51 23.75
N ASP A 831 -20.66 9.11 24.85
CA ASP A 831 -22.03 9.62 25.03
C ASP A 831 -22.34 10.78 24.07
N PHE A 832 -21.34 11.52 23.60
CA PHE A 832 -21.52 12.57 22.59
C PHE A 832 -22.07 12.01 21.27
N PHE A 833 -21.73 10.77 20.92
CA PHE A 833 -22.13 10.09 19.67
C PHE A 833 -23.34 9.17 19.86
N LYS A 834 -23.69 8.82 21.09
CA LYS A 834 -24.69 7.80 21.38
C LYS A 834 -26.10 8.35 21.22
N VAL A 835 -26.80 7.86 20.20
CA VAL A 835 -28.21 8.18 19.93
C VAL A 835 -29.13 7.56 21.00
N PRO A 836 -30.14 8.29 21.48
CA PRO A 836 -31.15 7.71 22.34
C PRO A 836 -31.90 6.56 21.63
N THR A 837 -32.02 5.43 22.30
CA THR A 837 -32.72 4.24 21.76
C THR A 837 -33.84 3.80 22.68
N ASN A 838 -34.88 3.20 22.09
CA ASN A 838 -35.89 2.47 22.85
C ASN A 838 -35.26 1.16 23.36
N LYS A 839 -35.32 0.93 24.68
CA LYS A 839 -34.71 -0.25 25.33
C LYS A 839 -35.51 -1.54 25.18
N SER A 840 -36.72 -1.48 24.65
CA SER A 840 -37.57 -2.63 24.43
C SER A 840 -37.35 -3.35 23.09
N ASN A 841 -36.49 -2.84 22.23
CA ASN A 841 -36.15 -3.41 20.91
C ASN A 841 -34.69 -3.88 20.81
#